data_a1093d40f4a240b667d9b32439d53141
#
_entry.id   a1093d40f4a240b667d9b32439d53141
#
_cell.length_a   1.000
_cell.length_b   1.000
_cell.length_c   1.000
_cell.angle_alpha   90.00
_cell.angle_beta   90.00
_cell.angle_gamma   90.00
#
_symmetry.space_group_name_H-M   'P 1'
#
loop_
_entity.id
_entity.type
_entity.pdbx_description
1 polymer ?
#
loop_
_entity_poly.entity_id
_entity_poly.type
_entity_poly.pdbx_seq_one_letter_code
_entity_poly.pdbx_strand_id
1 'polypeptide(L)'
;MDEKEREILEETKNQEELESQDFDLEDILKEFSDEPPAAEAEEPEESFEEEQEEEDAQPAVTGDTIRLDKLDTARLETVPMDETRRIEIEEVTPVDKEAEYDQQASFVNSRPIVFLPRSRLRELKRKLIAGPEKRYYDLSEQGVGRLQIAIVLSILVVLLSAGATALYELGMVPENRMKLMVFGQFFAMLVSALLGVYQLLDGLVDLTRKRFTLNTLLVVTLIVCCIDGVFCLDALRIPCCAAFSLQVTMSLLGEYHKRTIEMGQMDTMRKATRLHSLARTPDYYEGRPGILRGEGEVEDFMDNYEKLSGPEKLTCVYAVLALLASVGLGVAGGVLHDTQTGFQVAAVTLLAAAPASFFVTNSRPLAILEKRLHRISTVLCGWKGVKALSGRVAFPLAHRDLFPAGAVKMNGVKFYGTRDPDIVVEYATSLITMGGGGLVSLFESLLASRNGLKYPVENFRHYALGGIGGEIDGEPVLVGTMSFLKDMGVEIPEGIRVNQAVYVAVDGELCGLFALTYEKQAGVASGMSTLCAYRSIKSVMTDSDFMLTESFIRSKFGVNTRRMAFPEETVRQELRDKELTEHSVVGALTTKQNLESMAYAVTGARCLRTACRLGTGMHVFAGVVGIVMMAVLTVLGRMDLLTPANMFLYELVWLIPGWLITEWTRSV
;
A
#
# COMPACT_ATOMS: atom_id res chain seq x y z
N MET A 1 -39.76 25.22 13.22
CA MET A 1 -38.55 24.48 12.92
C MET A 1 -38.66 24.07 11.47
N ASP A 2 -37.88 24.76 10.61
CA ASP A 2 -37.94 24.59 9.16
C ASP A 2 -37.37 23.22 8.75
N GLU A 3 -37.86 22.66 7.63
CA GLU A 3 -37.42 21.36 7.10
C GLU A 3 -35.89 21.31 6.92
N LYS A 4 -35.28 22.42 6.55
CA LYS A 4 -33.82 22.62 6.50
C LYS A 4 -33.11 22.52 7.85
N GLU A 5 -33.77 22.95 8.94
CA GLU A 5 -33.20 22.82 10.28
C GLU A 5 -33.22 21.37 10.78
N ARG A 6 -34.20 20.57 10.33
CA ARG A 6 -34.25 19.13 10.62
C ARG A 6 -33.19 18.34 9.87
N GLU A 7 -33.00 18.65 8.59
CA GLU A 7 -31.93 18.04 7.75
C GLU A 7 -30.53 18.31 8.32
N ILE A 8 -30.26 19.54 8.75
CA ILE A 8 -29.01 19.92 9.39
C ILE A 8 -28.82 19.22 10.75
N LEU A 9 -29.91 18.99 11.49
CA LEU A 9 -29.86 18.31 12.79
C LEU A 9 -29.65 16.78 12.63
N GLU A 10 -30.23 16.17 11.59
CA GLU A 10 -29.97 14.77 11.23
C GLU A 10 -28.56 14.56 10.68
N GLU A 11 -28.06 15.44 9.82
CA GLU A 11 -26.66 15.38 9.36
C GLU A 11 -25.68 15.56 10.52
N THR A 12 -25.98 16.42 11.48
CA THR A 12 -25.12 16.65 12.64
C THR A 12 -25.12 15.44 13.58
N LYS A 13 -26.30 14.79 13.78
CA LYS A 13 -26.40 13.55 14.54
C LYS A 13 -25.67 12.39 13.90
N ASN A 14 -25.84 12.21 12.59
CA ASN A 14 -25.13 11.17 11.85
C ASN A 14 -23.61 11.38 11.84
N GLN A 15 -23.15 12.64 11.91
CA GLN A 15 -21.71 12.93 12.02
C GLN A 15 -21.18 12.73 13.45
N GLU A 16 -21.96 12.99 14.48
CA GLU A 16 -21.60 12.68 15.88
C GLU A 16 -21.58 11.17 16.13
N GLU A 17 -22.50 10.40 15.55
CA GLU A 17 -22.46 8.93 15.58
C GLU A 17 -21.27 8.36 14.81
N LEU A 18 -20.90 8.93 13.64
CA LEU A 18 -19.71 8.54 12.87
C LEU A 18 -18.40 8.89 13.59
N GLU A 19 -18.35 10.00 14.33
CA GLU A 19 -17.16 10.36 15.12
C GLU A 19 -17.06 9.57 16.44
N SER A 20 -18.21 9.14 17.03
CA SER A 20 -18.23 8.27 18.19
C SER A 20 -17.92 6.80 17.86
N GLN A 21 -18.30 6.31 16.67
CA GLN A 21 -17.97 4.98 16.17
C GLN A 21 -16.46 4.79 15.93
N ASP A 22 -15.70 5.89 15.82
CA ASP A 22 -14.25 5.80 15.64
C ASP A 22 -13.48 5.34 16.90
N PHE A 23 -14.15 5.22 18.05
CA PHE A 23 -13.56 4.81 19.33
C PHE A 23 -14.29 3.66 20.04
N ASP A 24 -15.18 2.96 19.33
CA ASP A 24 -15.87 1.83 19.94
C ASP A 24 -14.94 0.62 20.08
N LEU A 25 -14.86 0.10 21.30
CA LEU A 25 -14.05 -1.07 21.63
C LEU A 25 -14.52 -2.31 20.84
N GLU A 26 -15.82 -2.39 20.53
CA GLU A 26 -16.40 -3.46 19.71
C GLU A 26 -15.92 -3.40 18.27
N ASP A 27 -15.76 -2.23 17.67
CA ASP A 27 -15.22 -2.06 16.33
C ASP A 27 -13.73 -2.44 16.27
N ILE A 28 -12.97 -2.12 17.31
CA ILE A 28 -11.58 -2.55 17.44
C ILE A 28 -11.50 -4.07 17.58
N LEU A 29 -12.30 -4.66 18.46
CA LEU A 29 -12.35 -6.10 18.68
C LEU A 29 -12.84 -6.84 17.42
N LYS A 30 -13.81 -6.30 16.69
CA LYS A 30 -14.30 -6.86 15.43
C LYS A 30 -13.27 -6.78 14.31
N GLU A 31 -12.38 -5.78 14.32
CA GLU A 31 -11.25 -5.70 13.41
C GLU A 31 -10.22 -6.81 13.65
N PHE A 32 -10.11 -7.29 14.89
CA PHE A 32 -9.21 -8.38 15.29
C PHE A 32 -9.89 -9.75 15.37
N SER A 33 -11.24 -9.80 15.36
CA SER A 33 -12.02 -11.05 15.49
C SER A 33 -12.46 -11.69 14.17
N ASP A 34 -12.09 -11.14 13.01
CA ASP A 34 -12.30 -11.86 11.73
C ASP A 34 -11.63 -13.23 11.85
N GLU A 35 -12.43 -14.28 11.93
CA GLU A 35 -11.97 -15.67 11.94
C GLU A 35 -10.98 -15.89 10.79
N PRO A 36 -9.87 -16.60 11.02
CA PRO A 36 -9.07 -17.09 9.93
C PRO A 36 -9.98 -17.93 9.03
N PRO A 37 -9.88 -17.83 7.69
CA PRO A 37 -10.67 -18.68 6.82
C PRO A 37 -10.43 -20.12 7.25
N ALA A 38 -11.52 -20.85 7.57
CA ALA A 38 -11.49 -22.25 7.92
C ALA A 38 -10.57 -22.97 6.92
N ALA A 39 -9.64 -23.75 7.43
CA ALA A 39 -8.76 -24.58 6.62
C ALA A 39 -9.66 -25.51 5.82
N GLU A 40 -9.86 -25.22 4.54
CA GLU A 40 -10.42 -26.17 3.59
C GLU A 40 -9.43 -27.34 3.51
N ALA A 41 -9.96 -28.53 3.70
CA ALA A 41 -9.23 -29.80 3.64
C ALA A 41 -8.34 -29.83 2.39
N GLU A 42 -7.08 -30.15 2.59
CA GLU A 42 -6.11 -30.42 1.54
C GLU A 42 -6.59 -31.63 0.73
N GLU A 43 -6.93 -31.43 -0.54
CA GLU A 43 -6.96 -32.51 -1.52
C GLU A 43 -5.51 -32.91 -1.76
N PRO A 44 -5.23 -34.26 -1.89
CA PRO A 44 -3.85 -34.76 -1.96
C PRO A 44 -3.14 -34.22 -3.21
N GLU A 45 -1.94 -33.67 -3.00
CA GLU A 45 -1.00 -33.31 -4.07
C GLU A 45 -0.56 -34.60 -4.79
N GLU A 46 -0.88 -34.69 -6.08
CA GLU A 46 -0.21 -35.64 -6.97
C GLU A 46 1.25 -35.20 -7.12
N SER A 47 2.13 -36.07 -6.64
CA SER A 47 3.57 -35.93 -6.79
C SER A 47 3.96 -36.08 -8.26
N PHE A 48 4.46 -34.99 -8.86
CA PHE A 48 5.24 -35.08 -10.09
C PHE A 48 6.69 -35.41 -9.74
N GLU A 49 7.14 -36.55 -10.19
CA GLU A 49 8.54 -37.01 -10.17
C GLU A 49 9.36 -36.06 -11.04
N GLU A 50 10.44 -35.50 -10.47
CA GLU A 50 11.50 -34.81 -11.18
C GLU A 50 12.38 -35.86 -11.87
N GLU A 51 12.33 -35.91 -13.19
CA GLU A 51 13.41 -36.55 -13.98
C GLU A 51 14.60 -35.57 -14.05
N GLN A 52 15.69 -35.96 -13.43
CA GLN A 52 17.01 -35.35 -13.54
C GLN A 52 17.60 -35.76 -14.91
N GLU A 53 17.79 -34.79 -15.80
CA GLU A 53 18.71 -34.94 -16.93
C GLU A 53 20.06 -34.33 -16.59
N GLU A 54 21.10 -35.12 -16.82
CA GLU A 54 22.51 -34.87 -16.53
C GLU A 54 23.10 -33.76 -17.40
N GLU A 55 23.94 -32.96 -16.75
CA GLU A 55 24.89 -32.01 -17.40
C GLU A 55 25.91 -32.75 -18.28
N ASP A 56 26.08 -32.29 -19.47
CA ASP A 56 27.32 -32.50 -20.21
C ASP A 56 27.87 -31.23 -20.85
N ALA A 57 29.08 -31.03 -20.55
CA ALA A 57 30.15 -30.07 -20.79
C ALA A 57 30.09 -29.12 -22.00
N GLN A 58 30.59 -27.90 -21.69
CA GLN A 58 31.03 -26.83 -22.59
C GLN A 58 32.11 -27.27 -23.61
N PRO A 59 32.29 -26.50 -24.71
CA PRO A 59 33.45 -25.60 -24.68
C PRO A 59 33.23 -24.17 -25.18
N ALA A 60 34.06 -23.33 -24.61
CA ALA A 60 34.24 -21.91 -24.87
C ALA A 60 34.58 -21.57 -26.34
N VAL A 61 34.00 -20.48 -26.85
CA VAL A 61 34.55 -19.75 -28.01
C VAL A 61 34.57 -18.27 -27.66
N THR A 62 35.78 -17.76 -27.79
CA THR A 62 36.32 -16.42 -27.67
C THR A 62 35.59 -15.38 -28.55
N GLY A 63 35.66 -14.15 -28.06
CA GLY A 63 35.03 -12.96 -28.58
C GLY A 63 35.41 -12.49 -29.97
N ASP A 64 34.55 -11.62 -30.45
CA ASP A 64 34.96 -10.57 -31.41
C ASP A 64 34.10 -9.33 -31.16
N THR A 65 34.79 -8.27 -30.73
CA THR A 65 34.31 -6.91 -30.62
C THR A 65 34.14 -6.31 -32.00
N ILE A 66 32.91 -6.07 -32.43
CA ILE A 66 32.66 -5.27 -33.65
C ILE A 66 32.62 -3.79 -33.25
N ARG A 67 33.64 -3.05 -33.65
CA ARG A 67 33.69 -1.59 -33.69
C ARG A 67 32.70 -1.09 -34.73
N LEU A 68 31.77 -0.24 -34.35
CA LEU A 68 30.97 0.57 -35.25
C LEU A 68 31.76 1.84 -35.59
N ASP A 69 32.35 1.86 -36.78
CA ASP A 69 32.89 3.05 -37.42
C ASP A 69 31.77 3.82 -38.15
N LYS A 70 31.70 5.11 -37.82
CA LYS A 70 31.22 6.26 -38.59
C LYS A 70 30.18 6.02 -39.67
N LEU A 71 28.95 6.47 -39.40
CA LEU A 71 27.96 6.80 -40.42
C LEU A 71 28.14 8.28 -40.85
N ASP A 72 28.34 8.45 -42.13
CA ASP A 72 28.50 9.73 -42.82
C ASP A 72 27.26 10.63 -42.66
N THR A 73 27.50 11.86 -42.28
CA THR A 73 26.53 12.97 -42.32
C THR A 73 26.31 13.39 -43.79
N ALA A 74 25.23 12.93 -44.39
CA ALA A 74 24.73 13.48 -45.65
C ALA A 74 23.89 14.74 -45.39
N ARG A 75 24.36 15.84 -45.93
CA ARG A 75 23.78 17.14 -46.25
C ARG A 75 22.23 17.24 -46.03
N LEU A 76 21.84 18.03 -45.05
CA LEU A 76 20.55 18.70 -45.00
C LEU A 76 20.74 20.11 -45.58
N GLU A 77 20.06 20.37 -46.70
CA GLU A 77 19.98 21.69 -47.32
C GLU A 77 19.25 22.65 -46.37
N THR A 78 19.87 23.79 -46.10
CA THR A 78 19.33 24.89 -45.32
C THR A 78 18.29 25.66 -46.14
N VAL A 79 17.03 25.63 -45.67
CA VAL A 79 15.99 26.57 -46.13
C VAL A 79 16.17 27.90 -45.38
N PRO A 80 16.20 29.06 -46.06
CA PRO A 80 16.38 30.34 -45.38
C PRO A 80 15.13 30.70 -44.57
N MET A 81 15.34 30.98 -43.31
CA MET A 81 14.33 31.60 -42.42
C MET A 81 14.24 33.10 -42.72
N ASP A 82 13.10 33.50 -43.21
CA ASP A 82 12.74 34.91 -43.31
C ASP A 82 11.87 35.31 -42.11
N GLU A 83 12.24 36.45 -41.51
CA GLU A 83 11.50 37.25 -40.53
C GLU A 83 10.95 36.61 -39.27
N THR A 84 11.80 36.54 -38.26
CA THR A 84 11.39 36.44 -36.85
C THR A 84 10.74 37.74 -36.38
N ARG A 85 9.39 37.73 -36.25
CA ARG A 85 8.69 38.69 -35.39
C ARG A 85 9.14 38.43 -33.94
N ARG A 86 9.90 39.38 -33.39
CA ARG A 86 10.14 39.49 -31.95
C ARG A 86 8.79 39.74 -31.24
N ILE A 87 8.30 38.74 -30.56
CA ILE A 87 7.29 38.90 -29.51
C ILE A 87 8.09 39.34 -28.28
N GLU A 88 7.94 40.62 -27.88
CA GLU A 88 8.39 41.10 -26.58
C GLU A 88 7.59 40.30 -25.54
N ILE A 89 8.28 39.41 -24.86
CA ILE A 89 7.75 38.77 -23.64
C ILE A 89 7.91 39.84 -22.56
N GLU A 90 6.81 40.47 -22.15
CA GLU A 90 6.78 41.22 -20.91
C GLU A 90 7.31 40.26 -19.81
N GLU A 91 8.41 40.65 -19.18
CA GLU A 91 8.91 40.03 -17.97
C GLU A 91 7.82 40.11 -16.91
N VAL A 92 7.09 38.98 -16.75
CA VAL A 92 6.24 38.79 -15.58
C VAL A 92 7.19 38.68 -14.40
N THR A 93 7.30 39.76 -13.66
CA THR A 93 7.97 39.74 -12.37
C THR A 93 7.36 38.60 -11.54
N PRO A 94 8.19 37.71 -10.95
CA PRO A 94 7.67 36.66 -10.09
C PRO A 94 6.90 37.33 -8.95
N VAL A 95 5.59 37.12 -8.93
CA VAL A 95 4.75 37.51 -7.79
C VAL A 95 5.25 36.73 -6.60
N ASP A 96 5.70 37.46 -5.60
CA ASP A 96 6.27 36.89 -4.38
C ASP A 96 5.14 36.20 -3.62
N LYS A 97 4.94 34.89 -3.90
CA LYS A 97 3.89 34.05 -3.30
C LYS A 97 4.02 33.94 -1.77
N GLU A 98 5.22 34.21 -1.24
CA GLU A 98 5.44 34.29 0.21
C GLU A 98 4.82 35.55 0.83
N ALA A 99 4.88 36.70 0.14
CA ALA A 99 4.28 37.93 0.65
C ALA A 99 2.74 37.88 0.68
N GLU A 100 2.12 37.17 -0.27
CA GLU A 100 0.67 36.99 -0.29
C GLU A 100 0.20 36.01 0.81
N TYR A 101 1.04 35.04 1.15
CA TYR A 101 0.77 34.04 2.19
C TYR A 101 0.92 34.64 3.59
N ASP A 102 1.93 35.52 3.81
CA ASP A 102 2.13 36.21 5.09
C ASP A 102 1.06 37.27 5.33
N GLN A 103 0.55 37.94 4.28
CA GLN A 103 -0.59 38.85 4.41
C GLN A 103 -1.88 38.12 4.77
N GLN A 104 -2.13 36.90 4.25
CA GLN A 104 -3.29 36.08 4.65
C GLN A 104 -3.15 35.55 6.07
N ALA A 105 -1.95 35.13 6.48
CA ALA A 105 -1.68 34.67 7.84
C ALA A 105 -1.82 35.78 8.89
N SER A 106 -1.39 37.02 8.58
CA SER A 106 -1.53 38.16 9.47
C SER A 106 -2.98 38.63 9.62
N PHE A 107 -3.80 38.46 8.59
CA PHE A 107 -5.22 38.81 8.60
C PHE A 107 -6.08 37.90 9.48
N VAL A 108 -5.65 36.63 9.67
CA VAL A 108 -6.34 35.64 10.50
C VAL A 108 -6.11 35.87 11.99
N ASN A 109 -4.96 36.44 12.38
CA ASN A 109 -4.62 36.67 13.79
C ASN A 109 -5.28 37.93 14.42
N SER A 110 -5.98 38.76 13.65
CA SER A 110 -6.54 40.02 14.13
C SER A 110 -8.06 40.05 14.37
N ARG A 111 -8.77 38.91 14.25
CA ARG A 111 -10.22 38.84 14.47
C ARG A 111 -10.61 38.15 15.78
N PRO A 112 -11.63 38.65 16.51
CA PRO A 112 -12.13 37.99 17.71
C PRO A 112 -12.70 36.60 17.37
N ILE A 113 -12.51 35.66 18.30
CA ILE A 113 -12.95 34.26 18.19
C ILE A 113 -14.48 34.23 18.03
N VAL A 114 -14.96 34.21 16.81
CA VAL A 114 -16.35 33.89 16.48
C VAL A 114 -16.47 32.39 16.35
N PHE A 115 -17.38 31.78 17.06
CA PHE A 115 -17.71 30.36 16.89
C PHE A 115 -18.17 30.12 15.45
N LEU A 116 -17.29 29.62 14.61
CA LEU A 116 -17.56 29.29 13.21
C LEU A 116 -18.21 27.90 13.15
N PRO A 117 -19.24 27.71 12.29
CA PRO A 117 -19.82 26.38 12.09
C PRO A 117 -18.74 25.38 11.61
N ARG A 118 -18.85 24.14 12.05
CA ARG A 118 -17.84 23.06 11.82
C ARG A 118 -17.42 22.90 10.34
N SER A 119 -18.33 23.17 9.39
CA SER A 119 -18.01 23.18 7.96
C SER A 119 -16.99 24.27 7.57
N ARG A 120 -17.13 25.47 8.09
CA ARG A 120 -16.16 26.56 7.86
C ARG A 120 -14.84 26.35 8.62
N LEU A 121 -14.87 25.66 9.75
CA LEU A 121 -13.64 25.24 10.46
C LEU A 121 -12.86 24.20 9.63
N ARG A 122 -13.55 23.27 8.94
CA ARG A 122 -12.93 22.35 7.99
C ARG A 122 -12.31 23.07 6.79
N GLU A 123 -13.02 24.03 6.23
CA GLU A 123 -12.55 24.83 5.10
C GLU A 123 -11.34 25.72 5.49
N LEU A 124 -11.36 26.33 6.68
CA LEU A 124 -10.22 27.05 7.25
C LEU A 124 -9.05 26.11 7.56
N LYS A 125 -9.32 24.90 8.06
CA LYS A 125 -8.30 23.89 8.30
C LYS A 125 -7.67 23.42 6.98
N ARG A 126 -8.45 23.26 5.91
CA ARG A 126 -7.96 22.99 4.54
C ARG A 126 -7.07 24.11 4.00
N LYS A 127 -7.38 25.37 4.27
CA LYS A 127 -6.56 26.53 3.87
C LYS A 127 -5.30 26.72 4.73
N LEU A 128 -5.28 26.19 5.96
CA LEU A 128 -4.14 26.28 6.90
C LEU A 128 -3.20 25.07 6.82
N ILE A 129 -3.63 23.96 6.23
CA ILE A 129 -2.75 22.81 6.02
C ILE A 129 -1.84 23.13 4.83
N ALA A 130 -0.55 23.14 5.06
CA ALA A 130 0.45 23.31 4.01
C ALA A 130 0.25 22.23 2.93
N GLY A 131 0.19 22.64 1.67
CA GLY A 131 0.11 21.69 0.55
C GLY A 131 1.30 20.73 0.51
N PRO A 132 1.24 19.65 -0.28
CA PRO A 132 2.29 18.64 -0.33
C PRO A 132 3.68 19.20 -0.62
N GLU A 133 3.76 20.24 -1.42
CA GLU A 133 5.00 20.90 -1.78
C GLU A 133 5.67 21.57 -0.57
N LYS A 134 4.94 22.43 0.15
CA LYS A 134 5.46 23.10 1.36
C LYS A 134 5.83 22.05 2.42
N ARG A 135 4.98 21.07 2.65
CA ARG A 135 5.25 20.00 3.62
C ARG A 135 6.50 19.20 3.26
N TYR A 136 6.72 18.93 1.97
CA TYR A 136 7.93 18.27 1.51
C TYR A 136 9.19 19.10 1.81
N TYR A 137 9.17 20.42 1.55
CA TYR A 137 10.31 21.28 1.84
C TYR A 137 10.58 21.39 3.33
N ASP A 138 9.55 21.55 4.18
CA ASP A 138 9.69 21.56 5.64
C ASP A 138 10.34 20.27 6.16
N LEU A 139 9.92 19.11 5.65
CA LEU A 139 10.51 17.82 6.00
C LEU A 139 11.94 17.67 5.46
N SER A 140 12.21 18.20 4.28
CA SER A 140 13.53 18.19 3.64
C SER A 140 14.53 19.04 4.41
N GLU A 141 14.12 20.21 4.91
CA GLU A 141 14.95 21.08 5.75
C GLU A 141 15.26 20.44 7.11
N GLN A 142 14.26 19.84 7.74
CA GLN A 142 14.47 19.07 8.98
C GLN A 142 15.42 17.89 8.75
N GLY A 143 15.35 17.27 7.57
CA GLY A 143 16.17 16.16 7.13
C GLY A 143 16.03 14.92 7.99
N VAL A 144 16.60 13.82 7.51
CA VAL A 144 16.66 12.54 8.23
C VAL A 144 18.03 12.27 8.83
N GLY A 145 19.05 13.06 8.49
CA GLY A 145 20.43 12.84 8.90
C GLY A 145 20.62 12.90 10.42
N ARG A 146 19.97 13.83 11.11
CA ARG A 146 20.00 13.92 12.58
C ARG A 146 19.43 12.67 13.24
N LEU A 147 18.34 12.13 12.72
CA LEU A 147 17.75 10.89 13.23
C LEU A 147 18.66 9.69 12.99
N GLN A 148 19.31 9.61 11.83
CA GLN A 148 20.29 8.54 11.55
C GLN A 148 21.47 8.57 12.52
N ILE A 149 22.03 9.75 12.79
CA ILE A 149 23.11 9.92 13.76
C ILE A 149 22.62 9.54 15.16
N ALA A 150 21.43 10.00 15.58
CA ALA A 150 20.85 9.66 16.88
C ALA A 150 20.63 8.15 17.03
N ILE A 151 20.16 7.46 15.99
CA ILE A 151 19.98 6.00 15.98
C ILE A 151 21.34 5.30 16.14
N VAL A 152 22.37 5.70 15.38
CA VAL A 152 23.71 5.08 15.47
C VAL A 152 24.30 5.27 16.86
N LEU A 153 24.22 6.48 17.41
CA LEU A 153 24.70 6.75 18.78
C LEU A 153 23.89 5.98 19.83
N SER A 154 22.56 5.88 19.66
CA SER A 154 21.71 5.12 20.58
C SER A 154 22.02 3.62 20.53
N ILE A 155 22.28 3.04 19.36
CA ILE A 155 22.76 1.65 19.22
C ILE A 155 24.08 1.46 19.98
N LEU A 156 25.00 2.40 19.86
CA LEU A 156 26.26 2.33 20.60
C LEU A 156 26.02 2.33 22.13
N VAL A 157 25.11 3.18 22.63
CA VAL A 157 24.72 3.20 24.05
C VAL A 157 24.10 1.87 24.47
N VAL A 158 23.22 1.28 23.66
CA VAL A 158 22.63 -0.05 23.92
C VAL A 158 23.73 -1.11 24.03
N LEU A 159 24.70 -1.14 23.10
CA LEU A 159 25.77 -2.13 23.10
C LEU A 159 26.71 -1.96 24.33
N LEU A 160 27.05 -0.73 24.69
CA LEU A 160 27.85 -0.45 25.87
C LEU A 160 27.12 -0.82 27.15
N SER A 161 25.83 -0.49 27.26
CA SER A 161 24.99 -0.80 28.42
C SER A 161 24.74 -2.31 28.55
N ALA A 162 24.50 -3.01 27.46
CA ALA A 162 24.35 -4.47 27.44
C ALA A 162 25.66 -5.18 27.77
N GLY A 163 26.81 -4.70 27.23
CA GLY A 163 28.11 -5.22 27.55
C GLY A 163 28.46 -5.05 29.04
N ALA A 164 28.18 -3.88 29.60
CA ALA A 164 28.34 -3.63 31.02
C ALA A 164 27.44 -4.52 31.89
N THR A 165 26.20 -4.74 31.50
CA THR A 165 25.28 -5.68 32.16
C THR A 165 25.80 -7.12 32.12
N ALA A 166 26.33 -7.56 30.97
CA ALA A 166 26.94 -8.88 30.84
C ALA A 166 28.17 -9.06 31.73
N LEU A 167 29.06 -8.06 31.82
CA LEU A 167 30.22 -8.09 32.70
C LEU A 167 29.81 -8.19 34.17
N TYR A 168 28.74 -7.55 34.56
CA TYR A 168 28.19 -7.65 35.90
C TYR A 168 27.67 -9.07 36.21
N GLU A 169 26.85 -9.65 35.34
CA GLU A 169 26.33 -11.01 35.53
C GLU A 169 27.40 -12.09 35.55
N LEU A 170 28.48 -11.89 34.80
CA LEU A 170 29.67 -12.77 34.82
C LEU A 170 30.55 -12.61 36.07
N GLY A 171 30.20 -11.69 37.01
CA GLY A 171 30.98 -11.44 38.21
C GLY A 171 32.34 -10.82 37.96
N MET A 172 32.57 -10.24 36.78
CA MET A 172 33.88 -9.65 36.40
C MET A 172 34.08 -8.24 36.98
N VAL A 173 33.09 -7.67 37.64
CA VAL A 173 33.12 -6.32 38.20
C VAL A 173 33.59 -6.37 39.64
N PRO A 174 34.77 -5.78 39.98
CA PRO A 174 35.24 -5.69 41.35
C PRO A 174 34.31 -4.86 42.24
N GLU A 175 34.11 -5.24 43.48
CA GLU A 175 33.19 -4.55 44.42
C GLU A 175 33.52 -3.06 44.58
N ASN A 176 34.79 -2.68 44.56
CA ASN A 176 35.23 -1.29 44.68
C ASN A 176 34.82 -0.41 43.47
N ARG A 177 34.47 -1.01 42.32
CA ARG A 177 34.01 -0.30 41.10
C ARG A 177 32.49 -0.39 40.88
N MET A 178 31.76 -1.10 41.76
CA MET A 178 30.32 -1.31 41.59
C MET A 178 29.56 0.01 41.53
N LYS A 179 29.83 0.97 42.44
CA LYS A 179 29.19 2.31 42.39
C LYS A 179 29.45 3.04 41.09
N LEU A 180 30.65 2.96 40.55
CA LEU A 180 30.96 3.58 39.25
C LEU A 180 30.19 2.91 38.10
N MET A 181 30.04 1.59 38.16
CA MET A 181 29.27 0.82 37.18
C MET A 181 27.81 1.22 37.18
N VAL A 182 27.16 1.25 38.36
CA VAL A 182 25.76 1.66 38.50
C VAL A 182 25.56 3.11 38.02
N PHE A 183 26.46 4.01 38.42
CA PHE A 183 26.42 5.40 37.96
C PHE A 183 26.60 5.51 36.44
N GLY A 184 27.53 4.74 35.86
CA GLY A 184 27.75 4.71 34.41
C GLY A 184 26.53 4.21 33.64
N GLN A 185 25.86 3.18 34.15
CA GLN A 185 24.61 2.67 33.56
C GLN A 185 23.48 3.71 33.64
N PHE A 186 23.30 4.34 34.80
CA PHE A 186 22.32 5.41 34.99
C PHE A 186 22.59 6.59 34.04
N PHE A 187 23.87 6.98 33.92
CA PHE A 187 24.25 8.02 32.96
C PHE A 187 23.98 7.62 31.51
N ALA A 188 24.24 6.38 31.12
CA ALA A 188 23.90 5.84 29.79
C ALA A 188 22.38 5.91 29.50
N MET A 189 21.54 5.63 30.49
CA MET A 189 20.10 5.80 30.38
C MET A 189 19.71 7.26 30.12
N LEU A 190 20.29 8.21 30.82
CA LEU A 190 20.05 9.65 30.58
C LEU A 190 20.52 10.10 29.20
N VAL A 191 21.66 9.58 28.73
CA VAL A 191 22.16 9.84 27.37
C VAL A 191 21.17 9.28 26.33
N SER A 192 20.62 8.07 26.52
CA SER A 192 19.59 7.52 25.65
C SER A 192 18.34 8.39 25.65
N ALA A 193 17.89 8.86 26.81
CA ALA A 193 16.75 9.77 26.92
C ALA A 193 16.99 11.10 26.20
N LEU A 194 18.21 11.64 26.28
CA LEU A 194 18.61 12.85 25.55
C LEU A 194 18.60 12.65 24.04
N LEU A 195 19.10 11.50 23.54
CA LEU A 195 19.03 11.15 22.12
C LEU A 195 17.59 11.02 21.63
N GLY A 196 16.69 10.46 22.45
CA GLY A 196 15.27 10.29 22.18
C GLY A 196 14.38 11.43 22.67
N VAL A 197 14.93 12.63 22.96
CA VAL A 197 14.18 13.72 23.59
C VAL A 197 12.93 14.14 22.81
N TYR A 198 12.99 14.15 21.48
CA TYR A 198 11.84 14.50 20.65
C TYR A 198 10.69 13.49 20.77
N GLN A 199 10.99 12.17 20.83
CA GLN A 199 9.99 11.13 21.02
C GLN A 199 9.35 11.20 22.42
N LEU A 200 10.15 11.56 23.42
CA LEU A 200 9.65 11.80 24.77
C LEU A 200 8.76 13.05 24.83
N LEU A 201 9.15 14.12 24.15
CA LEU A 201 8.32 15.33 24.05
C LEU A 201 7.02 15.06 23.27
N ASP A 202 7.07 14.29 22.19
CA ASP A 202 5.87 13.86 21.46
C ASP A 202 4.92 13.07 22.36
N GLY A 203 5.46 12.15 23.19
CA GLY A 203 4.69 11.42 24.18
C GLY A 203 4.01 12.33 25.22
N LEU A 204 4.68 13.41 25.63
CA LEU A 204 4.11 14.40 26.54
C LEU A 204 3.04 15.27 25.85
N VAL A 205 3.25 15.65 24.60
CA VAL A 205 2.28 16.38 23.76
C VAL A 205 1.04 15.52 23.50
N ASP A 206 1.22 14.23 23.21
CA ASP A 206 0.10 13.30 23.04
C ASP A 206 -0.77 13.21 24.30
N LEU A 207 -0.16 13.23 25.48
CA LEU A 207 -0.89 13.27 26.76
C LEU A 207 -1.77 14.53 26.86
N THR A 208 -1.27 15.71 26.43
CA THR A 208 -2.07 16.93 26.40
C THR A 208 -3.23 16.86 25.42
N ARG A 209 -3.09 16.08 24.35
CA ARG A 209 -4.13 15.80 23.35
C ARG A 209 -5.09 14.67 23.78
N LYS A 210 -5.00 14.21 25.01
CA LYS A 210 -5.77 13.08 25.57
C LYS A 210 -5.55 11.76 24.82
N ARG A 211 -4.39 11.58 24.20
CA ARG A 211 -3.98 10.35 23.54
C ARG A 211 -2.87 9.70 24.35
N PHE A 212 -3.06 8.45 24.77
CA PHE A 212 -2.05 7.72 25.53
C PHE A 212 -1.31 6.75 24.60
N THR A 213 -0.22 7.19 24.00
CA THR A 213 0.57 6.43 23.00
C THR A 213 1.69 5.63 23.66
N LEU A 214 2.40 4.80 22.87
CA LEU A 214 3.64 4.14 23.32
C LEU A 214 4.72 5.15 23.72
N ASN A 215 4.79 6.29 23.05
CA ASN A 215 5.73 7.34 23.44
C ASN A 215 5.38 7.95 24.80
N THR A 216 4.07 8.09 25.11
CA THR A 216 3.62 8.48 26.45
C THR A 216 4.02 7.43 27.49
N LEU A 217 3.85 6.15 27.18
CA LEU A 217 4.27 5.06 28.06
C LEU A 217 5.80 5.09 28.30
N LEU A 218 6.58 5.38 27.24
CA LEU A 218 8.04 5.52 27.32
C LEU A 218 8.47 6.66 28.24
N VAL A 219 7.74 7.81 28.25
CA VAL A 219 7.98 8.91 29.20
C VAL A 219 7.78 8.45 30.64
N VAL A 220 6.66 7.75 30.90
CA VAL A 220 6.39 7.20 32.25
C VAL A 220 7.45 6.17 32.64
N THR A 221 7.86 5.30 31.71
CA THR A 221 8.95 4.33 31.92
C THR A 221 10.24 5.04 32.29
N LEU A 222 10.63 6.13 31.60
CA LEU A 222 11.79 6.92 31.96
C LEU A 222 11.72 7.44 33.40
N ILE A 223 10.58 8.04 33.80
CA ILE A 223 10.40 8.60 35.14
C ILE A 223 10.57 7.50 36.19
N VAL A 224 9.89 6.36 36.02
CA VAL A 224 9.97 5.25 36.98
C VAL A 224 11.37 4.62 36.99
N CYS A 225 12.02 4.44 35.84
CA CYS A 225 13.39 3.96 35.76
C CYS A 225 14.42 4.93 36.37
N CYS A 226 14.19 6.24 36.29
CA CYS A 226 15.04 7.22 36.99
C CYS A 226 14.89 7.11 38.52
N ILE A 227 13.67 6.94 39.02
CA ILE A 227 13.45 6.73 40.48
C ILE A 227 14.12 5.43 40.93
N ASP A 228 13.88 4.32 40.18
CA ASP A 228 14.55 3.03 40.46
C ASP A 228 16.06 3.13 40.37
N GLY A 229 16.60 3.90 39.40
CA GLY A 229 18.05 4.13 39.28
C GLY A 229 18.68 4.82 40.48
N VAL A 230 17.98 5.71 41.19
CA VAL A 230 18.42 6.30 42.42
C VAL A 230 18.53 5.23 43.55
N PHE A 231 17.50 4.38 43.66
CA PHE A 231 17.58 3.24 44.62
C PHE A 231 18.66 2.23 44.27
N CYS A 232 18.96 2.06 42.97
CA CYS A 232 20.06 1.20 42.52
C CYS A 232 21.44 1.66 43.04
N LEU A 233 21.66 2.97 43.22
CA LEU A 233 22.91 3.51 43.79
C LEU A 233 23.10 3.12 45.25
N ASP A 234 22.02 3.08 46.03
CA ASP A 234 22.05 2.66 47.42
C ASP A 234 22.15 1.14 47.59
N ALA A 235 21.38 0.41 46.79
CA ALA A 235 21.34 -1.06 46.81
C ALA A 235 22.50 -1.73 46.07
N LEU A 236 23.35 -0.97 45.38
CA LEU A 236 24.47 -1.46 44.57
C LEU A 236 24.03 -2.50 43.51
N ARG A 237 22.84 -2.35 42.97
CA ARG A 237 22.32 -3.16 41.85
C ARG A 237 22.32 -2.36 40.56
N ILE A 238 22.44 -3.03 39.42
CA ILE A 238 22.42 -2.38 38.13
C ILE A 238 20.97 -2.09 37.66
N PRO A 239 20.64 -0.88 37.20
CA PRO A 239 19.33 -0.57 36.62
C PRO A 239 19.14 -1.18 35.22
N CYS A 240 17.89 -1.36 34.75
CA CYS A 240 17.56 -1.95 33.43
C CYS A 240 17.80 -1.00 32.25
N CYS A 241 18.98 -0.38 32.21
CA CYS A 241 19.36 0.61 31.20
C CYS A 241 19.37 0.08 29.78
N ALA A 242 19.91 -1.12 29.56
CA ALA A 242 20.03 -1.69 28.22
C ALA A 242 18.64 -1.88 27.57
N ALA A 243 17.66 -2.38 28.33
CA ALA A 243 16.28 -2.55 27.85
C ALA A 243 15.63 -1.20 27.51
N PHE A 244 15.73 -0.22 28.41
CA PHE A 244 15.19 1.13 28.15
C PHE A 244 15.86 1.79 26.93
N SER A 245 17.19 1.72 26.83
CA SER A 245 17.94 2.27 25.70
C SER A 245 17.54 1.61 24.38
N LEU A 246 17.24 0.30 24.38
CA LEU A 246 16.74 -0.41 23.21
C LEU A 246 15.35 0.08 22.80
N GLN A 247 14.42 0.31 23.74
CA GLN A 247 13.10 0.89 23.47
C GLN A 247 13.21 2.28 22.86
N VAL A 248 14.07 3.15 23.40
CA VAL A 248 14.35 4.49 22.83
C VAL A 248 14.90 4.36 21.41
N THR A 249 15.83 3.45 21.17
CA THR A 249 16.41 3.21 19.84
C THR A 249 15.36 2.79 18.83
N MET A 250 14.44 1.91 19.22
CA MET A 250 13.34 1.48 18.37
C MET A 250 12.30 2.58 18.15
N SER A 251 12.04 3.43 19.14
CA SER A 251 11.20 4.62 18.97
C SER A 251 11.80 5.62 17.97
N LEU A 252 13.11 5.88 18.05
CA LEU A 252 13.87 6.68 17.08
C LEU A 252 13.78 6.10 15.67
N LEU A 253 13.92 4.78 15.53
CA LEU A 253 13.78 4.07 14.25
C LEU A 253 12.35 4.17 13.71
N GLY A 254 11.35 4.09 14.59
CA GLY A 254 9.94 4.30 14.22
C GLY A 254 9.69 5.68 13.63
N GLU A 255 10.25 6.72 14.23
CA GLU A 255 10.14 8.10 13.74
C GLU A 255 10.91 8.30 12.42
N TYR A 256 12.10 7.72 12.29
CA TYR A 256 12.84 7.70 11.03
C TYR A 256 12.00 7.11 9.89
N HIS A 257 11.32 5.98 10.14
CA HIS A 257 10.42 5.38 9.17
C HIS A 257 9.26 6.32 8.83
N LYS A 258 8.56 6.87 9.82
CA LYS A 258 7.44 7.82 9.62
C LYS A 258 7.86 8.99 8.75
N ARG A 259 8.98 9.63 9.07
CA ARG A 259 9.48 10.78 8.30
C ARG A 259 9.87 10.42 6.87
N THR A 260 10.52 9.27 6.68
CA THR A 260 10.89 8.79 5.34
C THR A 260 9.65 8.46 4.49
N ILE A 261 8.62 7.87 5.09
CA ILE A 261 7.33 7.59 4.45
C ILE A 261 6.68 8.90 4.02
N GLU A 262 6.57 9.84 4.93
CA GLU A 262 5.93 11.14 4.70
C GLU A 262 6.62 11.90 3.55
N MET A 263 7.95 11.95 3.56
CA MET A 263 8.71 12.55 2.46
C MET A 263 8.43 11.88 1.12
N GLY A 264 8.37 10.55 1.06
CA GLY A 264 8.06 9.80 -0.17
C GLY A 264 6.65 10.09 -0.69
N GLN A 265 5.67 10.12 0.20
CA GLN A 265 4.28 10.42 -0.14
C GLN A 265 4.11 11.84 -0.66
N MET A 266 4.69 12.83 0.03
CA MET A 266 4.63 14.23 -0.39
C MET A 266 5.38 14.44 -1.72
N ASP A 267 6.53 13.77 -1.92
CA ASP A 267 7.28 13.84 -3.18
C ASP A 267 6.49 13.29 -4.36
N THR A 268 5.75 12.20 -4.16
CA THR A 268 4.90 11.62 -5.20
C THR A 268 3.75 12.57 -5.57
N MET A 269 3.10 13.18 -4.59
CA MET A 269 1.97 14.07 -4.83
C MET A 269 2.40 15.42 -5.46
N ARG A 270 3.51 16.01 -5.02
CA ARG A 270 4.00 17.28 -5.58
C ARG A 270 4.46 17.19 -7.04
N LYS A 271 4.97 16.01 -7.46
CA LYS A 271 5.41 15.74 -8.84
C LYS A 271 4.27 15.40 -9.79
N ALA A 272 3.08 15.17 -9.26
CA ALA A 272 1.93 14.74 -10.05
C ALA A 272 1.34 15.92 -10.83
N THR A 273 1.22 15.79 -12.14
CA THR A 273 0.44 16.71 -12.99
C THR A 273 -1.05 16.40 -12.92
N ARG A 274 -1.41 15.12 -12.79
CA ARG A 274 -2.77 14.63 -12.56
C ARG A 274 -2.71 13.47 -11.57
N LEU A 275 -3.68 13.45 -10.66
CA LEU A 275 -3.88 12.36 -9.72
C LEU A 275 -5.12 11.57 -10.12
N HIS A 276 -5.02 10.26 -10.03
CA HIS A 276 -6.13 9.34 -10.22
C HIS A 276 -6.39 8.62 -8.91
N SER A 277 -7.67 8.52 -8.54
CA SER A 277 -8.09 7.81 -7.33
C SER A 277 -8.42 6.36 -7.63
N LEU A 278 -8.12 5.50 -6.65
CA LEU A 278 -8.66 4.15 -6.55
C LEU A 278 -9.62 4.14 -5.36
N ALA A 279 -10.91 4.05 -5.66
CA ALA A 279 -11.93 4.13 -4.64
C ALA A 279 -12.74 2.84 -4.55
N ARG A 280 -13.12 2.49 -3.33
CA ARG A 280 -14.02 1.37 -3.06
C ARG A 280 -15.46 1.83 -3.20
N THR A 281 -16.20 1.19 -4.09
CA THR A 281 -17.63 1.39 -4.30
C THR A 281 -18.40 0.16 -3.80
N PRO A 282 -19.47 0.32 -3.02
CA PRO A 282 -20.28 -0.82 -2.56
C PRO A 282 -20.98 -1.52 -3.74
N ASP A 283 -21.35 -2.78 -3.57
CA ASP A 283 -22.20 -3.59 -4.45
C ASP A 283 -21.83 -3.55 -5.94
N TYR A 284 -20.60 -3.85 -6.26
CA TYR A 284 -20.12 -3.83 -7.62
C TYR A 284 -20.42 -5.12 -8.38
N TYR A 285 -19.96 -6.28 -7.88
CA TYR A 285 -20.10 -7.56 -8.55
C TYR A 285 -20.33 -8.71 -7.54
N GLU A 286 -21.41 -9.47 -7.68
CA GLU A 286 -21.79 -10.60 -6.79
C GLU A 286 -21.76 -10.21 -5.29
N GLY A 287 -22.30 -9.04 -4.93
CA GLY A 287 -22.28 -8.54 -3.54
C GLY A 287 -20.90 -8.13 -3.01
N ARG A 288 -19.87 -8.10 -3.87
CA ARG A 288 -18.55 -7.62 -3.53
C ARG A 288 -18.40 -6.15 -3.90
N PRO A 289 -17.80 -5.34 -3.05
CA PRO A 289 -17.43 -3.98 -3.42
C PRO A 289 -16.39 -3.96 -4.54
N GLY A 290 -16.51 -3.02 -5.45
CA GLY A 290 -15.57 -2.79 -6.55
C GLY A 290 -14.47 -1.80 -6.18
N ILE A 291 -13.31 -1.94 -6.79
CA ILE A 291 -12.27 -0.92 -6.76
C ILE A 291 -12.30 -0.19 -8.11
N LEU A 292 -12.96 0.97 -8.11
CA LEU A 292 -13.11 1.80 -9.30
C LEU A 292 -12.05 2.88 -9.37
N ARG A 293 -11.86 3.41 -10.57
CA ARG A 293 -10.96 4.52 -10.86
C ARG A 293 -11.76 5.79 -10.99
N GLY A 294 -11.18 6.88 -10.54
CA GLY A 294 -11.74 8.22 -10.70
C GLY A 294 -10.66 9.27 -10.75
N GLU A 295 -11.06 10.50 -10.83
CA GLU A 295 -10.18 11.63 -10.57
C GLU A 295 -9.84 11.65 -9.08
N GLY A 296 -8.61 12.00 -8.75
CA GLY A 296 -8.11 12.06 -7.38
C GLY A 296 -7.66 13.46 -7.03
N GLU A 297 -7.93 13.86 -5.82
CA GLU A 297 -7.52 15.15 -5.27
C GLU A 297 -6.53 14.93 -4.12
N VAL A 298 -5.69 15.92 -3.87
CA VAL A 298 -4.73 15.87 -2.76
C VAL A 298 -5.45 15.81 -1.41
N GLU A 299 -6.64 16.41 -1.34
CA GLU A 299 -7.52 16.43 -0.17
C GLU A 299 -7.93 15.02 0.26
N ASP A 300 -8.11 14.09 -0.67
CA ASP A 300 -8.43 12.68 -0.37
C ASP A 300 -7.38 12.03 0.52
N PHE A 301 -6.11 12.43 0.33
CA PHE A 301 -5.01 11.99 1.17
C PHE A 301 -4.95 12.79 2.47
N MET A 302 -4.97 14.13 2.40
CA MET A 302 -4.76 15.01 3.55
C MET A 302 -5.84 14.86 4.62
N ASP A 303 -7.08 14.61 4.23
CA ASP A 303 -8.20 14.38 5.16
C ASP A 303 -8.02 13.13 6.05
N ASN A 304 -7.22 12.15 5.59
CA ASN A 304 -7.00 10.89 6.30
C ASN A 304 -5.56 10.72 6.83
N TYR A 305 -4.67 11.65 6.51
CA TYR A 305 -3.25 11.57 6.79
C TYR A 305 -2.91 11.54 8.29
N GLU A 306 -3.56 12.40 9.11
CA GLU A 306 -3.28 12.49 10.55
C GLU A 306 -4.14 11.53 11.41
N LYS A 307 -5.03 10.75 10.81
CA LYS A 307 -5.91 9.86 11.57
C LYS A 307 -5.16 8.61 12.01
N LEU A 308 -5.32 8.27 13.29
CA LEU A 308 -4.76 7.05 13.86
C LEU A 308 -5.31 5.80 13.15
N SER A 309 -4.42 4.85 12.91
CA SER A 309 -4.79 3.51 12.41
C SER A 309 -5.56 2.72 13.49
N GLY A 310 -6.31 1.69 13.09
CA GLY A 310 -6.95 0.78 14.03
C GLY A 310 -5.94 0.13 14.99
N PRO A 311 -4.82 -0.44 14.49
CA PRO A 311 -3.74 -0.93 15.35
C PRO A 311 -3.19 0.10 16.34
N GLU A 312 -3.03 1.36 15.93
CA GLU A 312 -2.59 2.43 16.84
C GLU A 312 -3.63 2.76 17.91
N LYS A 313 -4.93 2.76 17.56
CA LYS A 313 -6.01 2.93 18.54
C LYS A 313 -5.99 1.81 19.60
N LEU A 314 -5.84 0.56 19.18
CA LEU A 314 -5.67 -0.58 20.09
C LEU A 314 -4.46 -0.41 20.99
N THR A 315 -3.34 0.03 20.43
CA THR A 315 -2.11 0.33 21.20
C THR A 315 -2.35 1.41 22.26
N CYS A 316 -3.12 2.45 21.95
CA CYS A 316 -3.47 3.50 22.92
C CYS A 316 -4.27 2.93 24.10
N VAL A 317 -5.28 2.09 23.85
CA VAL A 317 -6.05 1.43 24.90
C VAL A 317 -5.17 0.51 25.74
N TYR A 318 -4.35 -0.30 25.07
CA TYR A 318 -3.42 -1.22 25.73
C TYR A 318 -2.40 -0.48 26.60
N ALA A 319 -1.84 0.64 26.14
CA ALA A 319 -0.86 1.41 26.91
C ALA A 319 -1.41 1.93 28.24
N VAL A 320 -2.71 2.33 28.29
CA VAL A 320 -3.38 2.69 29.55
C VAL A 320 -3.49 1.49 30.48
N LEU A 321 -3.89 0.33 29.95
CA LEU A 321 -4.01 -0.89 30.76
C LEU A 321 -2.63 -1.35 31.27
N ALA A 322 -1.61 -1.26 30.47
CA ALA A 322 -0.22 -1.56 30.85
C ALA A 322 0.28 -0.64 31.97
N LEU A 323 -0.03 0.66 31.90
CA LEU A 323 0.27 1.62 32.98
C LEU A 323 -0.42 1.24 34.27
N LEU A 324 -1.75 0.98 34.22
CA LEU A 324 -2.52 0.61 35.41
C LEU A 324 -1.99 -0.69 36.04
N ALA A 325 -1.66 -1.68 35.23
CA ALA A 325 -1.07 -2.92 35.68
C ALA A 325 0.30 -2.70 36.35
N SER A 326 1.16 -1.85 35.76
CA SER A 326 2.47 -1.50 36.34
C SER A 326 2.35 -0.79 37.68
N VAL A 327 1.44 0.17 37.81
CA VAL A 327 1.18 0.87 39.06
C VAL A 327 0.66 -0.12 40.12
N GLY A 328 -0.31 -0.98 39.75
CA GLY A 328 -0.86 -2.00 40.64
C GLY A 328 0.19 -2.98 41.13
N LEU A 329 1.05 -3.51 40.24
CA LEU A 329 2.11 -4.42 40.60
C LEU A 329 3.23 -3.74 41.39
N GLY A 330 3.56 -2.48 41.06
CA GLY A 330 4.51 -1.69 41.85
C GLY A 330 4.06 -1.45 43.28
N VAL A 331 2.75 -1.12 43.47
CA VAL A 331 2.16 -0.99 44.83
C VAL A 331 2.15 -2.35 45.54
N ALA A 332 1.79 -3.43 44.84
CA ALA A 332 1.80 -4.78 45.42
C ALA A 332 3.23 -5.18 45.87
N GLY A 333 4.23 -4.94 45.02
CA GLY A 333 5.64 -5.17 45.34
C GLY A 333 6.11 -4.36 46.55
N GLY A 334 5.72 -3.08 46.61
CA GLY A 334 6.03 -2.20 47.73
C GLY A 334 5.37 -2.63 49.08
N VAL A 335 4.16 -3.18 49.03
CA VAL A 335 3.43 -3.66 50.22
C VAL A 335 3.93 -5.05 50.64
N LEU A 336 4.20 -5.95 49.70
CA LEU A 336 4.62 -7.33 49.99
C LEU A 336 6.08 -7.43 50.40
N HIS A 337 6.93 -6.55 49.95
CA HIS A 337 8.38 -6.59 50.19
C HIS A 337 8.88 -5.27 50.80
N ASP A 338 9.30 -4.32 49.96
CA ASP A 338 9.75 -3.00 50.35
C ASP A 338 9.53 -1.95 49.24
N THR A 339 9.67 -0.68 49.59
CA THR A 339 9.44 0.43 48.64
C THR A 339 10.42 0.39 47.45
N GLN A 340 11.66 -0.04 47.62
CA GLN A 340 12.63 -0.16 46.56
C GLN A 340 12.22 -1.23 45.55
N THR A 341 11.79 -2.40 46.06
CA THR A 341 11.25 -3.49 45.26
C THR A 341 10.00 -3.06 44.50
N GLY A 342 9.14 -2.24 45.11
CA GLY A 342 7.96 -1.69 44.47
C GLY A 342 8.30 -0.88 43.19
N PHE A 343 9.29 0.02 43.25
CA PHE A 343 9.74 0.78 42.09
C PHE A 343 10.46 -0.10 41.06
N GLN A 344 11.23 -1.08 41.50
CA GLN A 344 11.86 -2.05 40.59
C GLN A 344 10.81 -2.85 39.80
N VAL A 345 9.79 -3.39 40.49
CA VAL A 345 8.69 -4.12 39.86
C VAL A 345 7.95 -3.23 38.87
N ALA A 346 7.64 -1.99 39.24
CA ALA A 346 6.99 -1.04 38.35
C ALA A 346 7.82 -0.76 37.08
N ALA A 347 9.13 -0.50 37.26
CA ALA A 347 10.05 -0.24 36.15
C ALA A 347 10.13 -1.42 35.18
N VAL A 348 10.37 -2.62 35.71
CA VAL A 348 10.48 -3.84 34.91
C VAL A 348 9.16 -4.22 34.25
N THR A 349 8.01 -4.00 34.94
CA THR A 349 6.68 -4.23 34.36
C THR A 349 6.42 -3.30 33.16
N LEU A 350 6.77 -2.02 33.26
CA LEU A 350 6.62 -1.07 32.15
C LEU A 350 7.49 -1.46 30.96
N LEU A 351 8.75 -1.87 31.21
CA LEU A 351 9.63 -2.34 30.16
C LEU A 351 9.07 -3.62 29.50
N ALA A 352 8.64 -4.60 30.28
CA ALA A 352 8.08 -5.85 29.77
C ALA A 352 6.75 -5.67 29.03
N ALA A 353 5.94 -4.68 29.43
CA ALA A 353 4.67 -4.40 28.80
C ALA A 353 4.80 -3.84 27.37
N ALA A 354 5.88 -3.16 27.03
CA ALA A 354 6.07 -2.59 25.70
C ALA A 354 7.40 -3.04 25.08
N PRO A 355 7.52 -4.30 24.63
CA PRO A 355 8.75 -4.77 23.99
C PRO A 355 9.25 -3.82 22.90
N ALA A 356 10.56 -3.63 22.77
CA ALA A 356 11.17 -2.62 21.93
C ALA A 356 10.68 -2.64 20.47
N SER A 357 10.47 -3.84 19.90
CA SER A 357 9.95 -3.97 18.55
C SER A 357 8.53 -3.43 18.35
N PHE A 358 7.77 -3.19 19.44
CA PHE A 358 6.43 -2.61 19.37
C PHE A 358 6.44 -1.19 18.75
N PHE A 359 7.47 -0.39 19.01
CA PHE A 359 7.60 0.98 18.49
C PHE A 359 7.73 1.06 16.95
N VAL A 360 8.12 -0.03 16.29
CA VAL A 360 8.28 -0.08 14.82
C VAL A 360 7.20 -0.91 14.12
N THR A 361 6.27 -1.50 14.86
CA THR A 361 5.27 -2.46 14.36
C THR A 361 4.41 -1.90 13.23
N ASN A 362 4.02 -0.64 13.29
CA ASN A 362 3.16 0.00 12.29
C ASN A 362 3.99 0.78 11.25
N SER A 363 5.07 1.42 11.67
CA SER A 363 5.87 2.27 10.79
C SER A 363 6.74 1.47 9.81
N ARG A 364 7.35 0.37 10.25
CA ARG A 364 8.27 -0.41 9.41
C ARG A 364 7.59 -1.14 8.24
N PRO A 365 6.45 -1.85 8.40
CA PRO A 365 5.74 -2.46 7.27
C PRO A 365 5.34 -1.42 6.23
N LEU A 366 4.87 -0.25 6.68
CA LEU A 366 4.52 0.85 5.78
C LEU A 366 5.75 1.41 5.07
N ALA A 367 6.89 1.57 5.75
CA ALA A 367 8.13 2.04 5.13
C ALA A 367 8.66 1.08 4.06
N ILE A 368 8.52 -0.23 4.27
CA ILE A 368 8.90 -1.25 3.28
C ILE A 368 7.99 -1.15 2.04
N LEU A 369 6.68 -1.05 2.27
CA LEU A 369 5.69 -0.92 1.19
C LEU A 369 5.85 0.39 0.43
N GLU A 370 6.04 1.51 1.14
CA GLU A 370 6.16 2.85 0.57
C GLU A 370 7.31 2.94 -0.44
N LYS A 371 8.45 2.29 -0.19
CA LYS A 371 9.55 2.23 -1.15
C LYS A 371 9.16 1.65 -2.51
N ARG A 372 8.20 0.72 -2.54
CA ARG A 372 7.65 0.16 -3.78
C ARG A 372 6.60 1.06 -4.38
N LEU A 373 5.66 1.54 -3.56
CA LEU A 373 4.60 2.43 -4.00
C LEU A 373 5.16 3.72 -4.60
N HIS A 374 6.18 4.30 -3.99
CA HIS A 374 6.87 5.49 -4.51
C HIS A 374 7.47 5.27 -5.91
N ARG A 375 8.08 4.10 -6.18
CA ARG A 375 8.61 3.76 -7.52
C ARG A 375 7.55 3.70 -8.60
N ILE A 376 6.36 3.26 -8.26
CA ILE A 376 5.20 3.21 -9.18
C ILE A 376 4.30 4.44 -9.04
N SER A 377 4.76 5.45 -8.32
CA SER A 377 4.09 6.75 -8.13
C SER A 377 2.66 6.61 -7.60
N THR A 378 2.50 5.84 -6.54
CA THR A 378 1.23 5.54 -5.87
C THR A 378 1.33 5.85 -4.38
N VAL A 379 0.27 6.40 -3.79
CA VAL A 379 0.19 6.77 -2.37
C VAL A 379 -1.10 6.21 -1.77
N LEU A 380 -1.03 5.60 -0.59
CA LEU A 380 -2.22 5.13 0.15
C LEU A 380 -2.82 6.27 0.98
N CYS A 381 -4.15 6.45 0.92
CA CYS A 381 -4.86 7.54 1.62
C CYS A 381 -5.12 7.20 3.10
N GLY A 382 -4.04 7.09 3.88
CA GLY A 382 -4.09 6.78 5.31
C GLY A 382 -4.72 5.41 5.61
N TRP A 383 -5.05 5.16 6.88
CA TRP A 383 -5.59 3.86 7.29
C TRP A 383 -7.01 3.60 6.77
N LYS A 384 -7.83 4.64 6.60
CA LYS A 384 -9.16 4.51 5.99
C LYS A 384 -9.04 3.98 4.56
N GLY A 385 -8.06 4.48 3.80
CA GLY A 385 -7.73 3.98 2.47
C GLY A 385 -7.24 2.53 2.48
N VAL A 386 -6.36 2.19 3.42
CA VAL A 386 -5.89 0.80 3.60
C VAL A 386 -7.06 -0.15 3.88
N LYS A 387 -8.01 0.23 4.75
CA LYS A 387 -9.23 -0.55 5.01
C LYS A 387 -10.09 -0.69 3.74
N ALA A 388 -10.25 0.38 2.98
CA ALA A 388 -11.04 0.38 1.75
C ALA A 388 -10.51 -0.59 0.70
N LEU A 389 -9.22 -0.60 0.46
CA LEU A 389 -8.58 -1.47 -0.55
C LEU A 389 -8.37 -2.91 -0.06
N SER A 390 -8.27 -3.12 1.26
CA SER A 390 -8.09 -4.46 1.83
C SER A 390 -9.44 -5.16 2.00
N GLY A 391 -9.47 -6.48 1.91
CA GLY A 391 -10.66 -7.30 2.09
C GLY A 391 -11.09 -8.04 0.84
N ARG A 392 -12.36 -8.48 0.82
CA ARG A 392 -12.94 -9.15 -0.36
C ARG A 392 -13.44 -8.08 -1.31
N VAL A 393 -12.80 -7.95 -2.48
CA VAL A 393 -13.11 -6.92 -3.47
C VAL A 393 -13.19 -7.51 -4.88
N ALA A 394 -13.98 -6.89 -5.73
CA ALA A 394 -13.98 -7.10 -7.17
C ALA A 394 -13.06 -6.04 -7.81
N PHE A 395 -12.23 -6.46 -8.75
CA PHE A 395 -11.30 -5.58 -9.45
C PHE A 395 -11.64 -5.59 -10.95
N PRO A 396 -12.22 -4.51 -11.51
CA PRO A 396 -12.54 -4.42 -12.93
C PRO A 396 -11.25 -4.36 -13.77
N LEU A 397 -11.25 -5.14 -14.84
CA LEU A 397 -10.20 -5.18 -15.85
C LEU A 397 -10.78 -4.86 -17.22
N ALA A 398 -10.25 -3.85 -17.87
CA ALA A 398 -10.56 -3.52 -19.26
C ALA A 398 -9.40 -3.94 -20.17
N HIS A 399 -9.66 -4.02 -21.48
CA HIS A 399 -8.63 -4.31 -22.49
C HIS A 399 -7.39 -3.41 -22.34
N ARG A 400 -7.61 -2.09 -22.18
CA ARG A 400 -6.54 -1.10 -22.03
C ARG A 400 -5.61 -1.35 -20.82
N ASP A 401 -6.08 -2.10 -19.82
CA ASP A 401 -5.28 -2.43 -18.63
C ASP A 401 -4.32 -3.57 -18.90
N LEU A 402 -4.73 -4.49 -19.78
CA LEU A 402 -3.95 -5.65 -20.19
C LEU A 402 -3.06 -5.35 -21.38
N PHE A 403 -3.60 -4.57 -22.33
CA PHE A 403 -2.92 -4.21 -23.57
C PHE A 403 -3.06 -2.70 -23.81
N PRO A 404 -2.14 -1.89 -23.27
CA PRO A 404 -2.11 -0.45 -23.51
C PRO A 404 -1.96 -0.13 -25.02
N ALA A 405 -2.21 1.12 -25.39
CA ALA A 405 -2.11 1.56 -26.78
C ALA A 405 -0.80 1.13 -27.45
N GLY A 406 -0.89 0.52 -28.62
CA GLY A 406 0.24 -0.02 -29.37
C GLY A 406 0.73 -1.41 -28.95
N ALA A 407 0.16 -2.02 -27.91
CA ALA A 407 0.50 -3.39 -27.50
C ALA A 407 -0.14 -4.47 -28.37
N VAL A 408 -1.17 -4.12 -29.15
CA VAL A 408 -1.78 -5.02 -30.12
C VAL A 408 -1.40 -4.56 -31.52
N LYS A 409 -0.83 -5.46 -32.29
CA LYS A 409 -0.34 -5.19 -33.67
C LYS A 409 -0.92 -6.21 -34.63
N MET A 410 -1.22 -5.78 -35.85
CA MET A 410 -1.60 -6.66 -36.93
C MET A 410 -0.35 -7.07 -37.71
N ASN A 411 -0.07 -8.38 -37.80
CA ASN A 411 1.13 -8.92 -38.41
C ASN A 411 0.93 -9.35 -39.87
N GLY A 412 -0.31 -9.54 -40.26
CA GLY A 412 -0.65 -9.92 -41.62
C GLY A 412 -2.13 -10.26 -41.77
N VAL A 413 -2.57 -10.22 -43.00
CA VAL A 413 -3.97 -10.54 -43.38
C VAL A 413 -3.89 -11.58 -44.48
N LYS A 414 -4.79 -12.59 -44.42
CA LYS A 414 -4.97 -13.59 -45.46
C LYS A 414 -6.43 -13.71 -45.80
N PHE A 415 -6.75 -13.62 -47.07
CA PHE A 415 -8.10 -13.77 -47.58
C PHE A 415 -8.30 -15.15 -48.23
N TYR A 416 -9.53 -15.65 -48.15
CA TYR A 416 -9.96 -16.94 -48.68
C TYR A 416 -11.24 -16.76 -49.51
N GLY A 417 -11.49 -17.71 -50.43
CA GLY A 417 -12.65 -17.64 -51.30
C GLY A 417 -12.51 -16.63 -52.46
N THR A 418 -13.63 -16.24 -53.01
CA THR A 418 -13.69 -15.36 -54.22
C THR A 418 -14.17 -13.95 -53.92
N ARG A 419 -14.48 -13.63 -52.63
CA ARG A 419 -14.93 -12.31 -52.20
C ARG A 419 -13.81 -11.28 -52.31
N ASP A 420 -14.24 -10.01 -52.61
CA ASP A 420 -13.30 -8.89 -52.61
C ASP A 420 -12.69 -8.70 -51.21
N PRO A 421 -11.37 -8.66 -51.08
CA PRO A 421 -10.68 -8.40 -49.84
C PRO A 421 -11.11 -7.11 -49.11
N ASP A 422 -11.48 -6.07 -49.85
CA ASP A 422 -11.90 -4.80 -49.26
C ASP A 422 -13.27 -4.91 -48.56
N ILE A 423 -14.20 -5.64 -49.18
CA ILE A 423 -15.52 -5.93 -48.56
C ILE A 423 -15.34 -6.75 -47.25
N VAL A 424 -14.43 -7.72 -47.23
CA VAL A 424 -14.17 -8.51 -46.02
C VAL A 424 -13.61 -7.64 -44.89
N VAL A 425 -12.75 -6.67 -45.19
CA VAL A 425 -12.23 -5.70 -44.21
C VAL A 425 -13.33 -4.77 -43.74
N GLU A 426 -14.21 -4.28 -44.65
CA GLU A 426 -15.34 -3.40 -44.33
C GLU A 426 -16.35 -4.08 -43.42
N TYR A 427 -16.73 -5.33 -43.72
CA TYR A 427 -17.66 -6.13 -42.92
C TYR A 427 -17.08 -6.44 -41.54
N ALA A 428 -15.82 -6.90 -41.50
CA ALA A 428 -15.11 -7.17 -40.23
C ALA A 428 -15.05 -5.92 -39.35
N THR A 429 -14.65 -4.79 -39.95
CA THR A 429 -14.52 -3.52 -39.20
C THR A 429 -15.86 -3.01 -38.70
N SER A 430 -16.92 -3.11 -39.54
CA SER A 430 -18.27 -2.70 -39.17
C SER A 430 -18.78 -3.49 -37.96
N LEU A 431 -18.61 -4.82 -37.99
CA LEU A 431 -19.03 -5.69 -36.89
C LEU A 431 -18.17 -5.44 -35.61
N ILE A 432 -16.85 -5.30 -35.73
CA ILE A 432 -15.94 -5.02 -34.58
C ILE A 432 -16.24 -3.65 -33.98
N THR A 433 -16.54 -2.64 -34.80
CA THR A 433 -16.92 -1.30 -34.34
C THR A 433 -18.24 -1.36 -33.53
N MET A 434 -19.20 -2.13 -33.99
CA MET A 434 -20.48 -2.33 -33.29
C MET A 434 -20.30 -3.09 -31.98
N GLY A 435 -19.40 -4.09 -31.95
CA GLY A 435 -19.06 -4.87 -30.76
C GLY A 435 -18.26 -4.09 -29.71
N GLY A 436 -17.52 -3.07 -30.13
CA GLY A 436 -16.63 -2.31 -29.27
C GLY A 436 -15.37 -3.08 -28.86
N GLY A 437 -14.67 -2.56 -27.86
CA GLY A 437 -13.47 -3.18 -27.30
C GLY A 437 -12.17 -2.68 -27.92
N GLY A 438 -11.06 -3.33 -27.57
CA GLY A 438 -9.71 -2.84 -27.86
C GLY A 438 -9.24 -2.99 -29.31
N LEU A 439 -9.95 -3.78 -30.12
CA LEU A 439 -9.60 -4.01 -31.53
C LEU A 439 -10.16 -2.93 -32.46
N VAL A 440 -11.12 -2.14 -32.03
CA VAL A 440 -11.81 -1.14 -32.87
C VAL A 440 -10.80 -0.21 -33.56
N SER A 441 -9.92 0.42 -32.81
CA SER A 441 -8.94 1.38 -33.37
C SER A 441 -7.99 0.75 -34.39
N LEU A 442 -7.63 -0.53 -34.20
CA LEU A 442 -6.75 -1.27 -35.11
C LEU A 442 -7.45 -1.55 -36.45
N PHE A 443 -8.72 -2.01 -36.40
CA PHE A 443 -9.49 -2.29 -37.62
C PHE A 443 -9.94 -1.00 -38.31
N GLU A 444 -10.30 0.06 -37.61
CA GLU A 444 -10.58 1.37 -38.18
C GLU A 444 -9.36 1.96 -38.92
N SER A 445 -8.15 1.78 -38.34
CA SER A 445 -6.90 2.20 -39.03
C SER A 445 -6.66 1.39 -40.32
N LEU A 446 -6.96 0.08 -40.29
CA LEU A 446 -6.87 -0.78 -41.45
C LEU A 446 -7.90 -0.35 -42.52
N LEU A 447 -9.15 -0.11 -42.15
CA LEU A 447 -10.21 0.35 -43.03
C LEU A 447 -9.85 1.69 -43.68
N ALA A 448 -9.37 2.66 -42.90
CA ALA A 448 -8.94 3.97 -43.36
C ALA A 448 -7.76 3.86 -44.39
N SER A 449 -6.82 2.93 -44.15
CA SER A 449 -5.71 2.70 -45.08
C SER A 449 -6.14 2.17 -46.46
N ARG A 450 -7.36 1.59 -46.51
CA ARG A 450 -7.94 1.05 -47.75
C ARG A 450 -9.06 1.95 -48.34
N ASN A 451 -9.33 3.12 -47.72
CA ASN A 451 -10.42 4.02 -48.06
C ASN A 451 -11.80 3.33 -48.04
N GLY A 452 -11.95 2.30 -47.19
CA GLY A 452 -13.18 1.52 -47.07
C GLY A 452 -14.26 2.24 -46.27
N LEU A 453 -15.49 1.78 -46.40
CA LEU A 453 -16.66 2.30 -45.73
C LEU A 453 -17.19 1.35 -44.65
N LYS A 454 -17.90 1.90 -43.66
CA LYS A 454 -18.61 1.09 -42.66
C LYS A 454 -20.04 0.84 -43.12
N TYR A 455 -20.49 -0.38 -42.95
CA TYR A 455 -21.86 -0.80 -43.25
C TYR A 455 -22.72 -0.83 -41.98
N PRO A 456 -24.03 -0.58 -42.07
CA PRO A 456 -24.94 -0.80 -40.97
C PRO A 456 -25.01 -2.29 -40.64
N VAL A 457 -24.98 -2.64 -39.34
CA VAL A 457 -25.06 -4.01 -38.85
C VAL A 457 -26.44 -4.23 -38.24
N GLU A 458 -27.17 -5.23 -38.76
CA GLU A 458 -28.44 -5.67 -38.21
C GLU A 458 -28.26 -6.94 -37.38
N ASN A 459 -29.22 -7.23 -36.51
CA ASN A 459 -29.23 -8.46 -35.68
C ASN A 459 -27.92 -8.77 -34.94
N PHE A 460 -27.19 -7.74 -34.47
CA PHE A 460 -25.92 -7.88 -33.81
C PHE A 460 -26.02 -8.73 -32.54
N ARG A 461 -25.06 -9.66 -32.31
CA ARG A 461 -24.96 -10.55 -31.14
C ARG A 461 -23.53 -10.75 -30.68
N HIS A 462 -23.35 -10.78 -29.38
CA HIS A 462 -22.12 -11.29 -28.73
C HIS A 462 -22.26 -12.78 -28.41
N TYR A 463 -21.22 -13.55 -28.65
CA TYR A 463 -21.16 -14.98 -28.33
C TYR A 463 -20.12 -15.23 -27.24
N ALA A 464 -20.48 -16.02 -26.23
CA ALA A 464 -19.62 -16.31 -25.08
C ALA A 464 -18.29 -17.00 -25.41
N LEU A 465 -18.22 -17.64 -26.58
CA LEU A 465 -17.05 -18.41 -27.04
C LEU A 465 -15.97 -17.56 -27.74
N GLY A 466 -16.07 -16.24 -27.67
CA GLY A 466 -15.05 -15.36 -28.24
C GLY A 466 -15.34 -14.98 -29.69
N GLY A 467 -16.56 -14.53 -29.96
CA GLY A 467 -16.98 -14.05 -31.26
C GLY A 467 -18.17 -13.09 -31.21
N ILE A 468 -18.38 -12.41 -32.31
CA ILE A 468 -19.51 -11.51 -32.59
C ILE A 468 -20.11 -11.87 -33.93
N GLY A 469 -21.36 -11.60 -34.11
CA GLY A 469 -22.08 -11.87 -35.36
C GLY A 469 -23.18 -10.88 -35.60
N GLY A 470 -23.57 -10.71 -36.85
CA GLY A 470 -24.67 -9.86 -37.30
C GLY A 470 -24.98 -10.06 -38.77
N GLU A 471 -25.92 -9.31 -39.29
CA GLU A 471 -26.26 -9.29 -40.70
C GLU A 471 -25.80 -7.97 -41.32
N ILE A 472 -25.11 -8.04 -42.46
CA ILE A 472 -24.67 -6.88 -43.24
C ILE A 472 -25.12 -7.10 -44.68
N ASP A 473 -25.88 -6.19 -45.24
CA ASP A 473 -26.48 -6.30 -46.58
C ASP A 473 -27.30 -7.59 -46.80
N GLY A 474 -27.89 -8.12 -45.72
CA GLY A 474 -28.68 -9.36 -45.74
C GLY A 474 -27.85 -10.64 -45.68
N GLU A 475 -26.52 -10.54 -45.53
CA GLU A 475 -25.61 -11.69 -45.38
C GLU A 475 -25.22 -11.86 -43.90
N PRO A 476 -25.24 -13.08 -43.36
CA PRO A 476 -24.77 -13.35 -42.02
C PRO A 476 -23.24 -13.30 -41.97
N VAL A 477 -22.73 -12.41 -41.12
CA VAL A 477 -21.27 -12.20 -40.90
C VAL A 477 -20.91 -12.63 -39.50
N LEU A 478 -19.86 -13.46 -39.37
CA LEU A 478 -19.27 -13.91 -38.09
C LEU A 478 -17.83 -13.48 -37.99
N VAL A 479 -17.47 -12.90 -36.85
CA VAL A 479 -16.10 -12.46 -36.55
C VAL A 479 -15.70 -13.00 -35.19
N GLY A 480 -14.55 -13.67 -35.09
CA GLY A 480 -14.11 -14.20 -33.81
C GLY A 480 -12.88 -15.09 -33.85
N THR A 481 -12.71 -15.87 -32.78
CA THR A 481 -11.63 -16.84 -32.67
C THR A 481 -11.85 -18.07 -33.57
N MET A 482 -10.79 -18.84 -33.83
CA MET A 482 -10.91 -20.09 -34.60
C MET A 482 -11.89 -21.08 -33.94
N SER A 483 -11.85 -21.19 -32.60
CA SER A 483 -12.77 -22.07 -31.87
C SER A 483 -14.22 -21.66 -32.05
N PHE A 484 -14.50 -20.37 -31.95
CA PHE A 484 -15.85 -19.84 -32.16
C PHE A 484 -16.39 -20.15 -33.55
N LEU A 485 -15.62 -19.90 -34.63
CA LEU A 485 -16.11 -20.17 -35.98
C LEU A 485 -16.35 -21.68 -36.21
N LYS A 486 -15.49 -22.56 -35.65
CA LYS A 486 -15.73 -23.99 -35.71
C LYS A 486 -17.00 -24.42 -34.99
N ASP A 487 -17.27 -23.85 -33.82
CA ASP A 487 -18.50 -24.12 -33.05
C ASP A 487 -19.75 -23.62 -33.78
N MET A 488 -19.60 -22.58 -34.61
CA MET A 488 -20.65 -22.06 -35.50
C MET A 488 -20.78 -22.85 -36.81
N GLY A 489 -19.98 -23.91 -37.00
CA GLY A 489 -20.07 -24.78 -38.17
C GLY A 489 -19.34 -24.30 -39.42
N VAL A 490 -18.49 -23.27 -39.31
CA VAL A 490 -17.65 -22.79 -40.42
C VAL A 490 -16.50 -23.74 -40.68
N GLU A 491 -16.33 -24.22 -41.92
CA GLU A 491 -15.22 -25.07 -42.30
C GLU A 491 -13.93 -24.26 -42.40
N ILE A 492 -12.93 -24.66 -41.58
CA ILE A 492 -11.61 -24.03 -41.58
C ILE A 492 -10.62 -24.97 -42.29
N PRO A 493 -9.95 -24.51 -43.35
CA PRO A 493 -8.97 -25.34 -44.11
C PRO A 493 -7.92 -25.95 -43.20
N GLU A 494 -7.58 -27.22 -43.45
CA GLU A 494 -6.52 -27.90 -42.71
C GLU A 494 -5.17 -27.20 -42.88
N GLY A 495 -4.40 -27.11 -41.77
CA GLY A 495 -3.07 -26.48 -41.79
C GLY A 495 -3.04 -25.04 -41.28
N ILE A 496 -4.17 -24.39 -41.06
CA ILE A 496 -4.26 -23.06 -40.40
C ILE A 496 -4.15 -23.23 -38.91
N ARG A 497 -3.01 -22.83 -38.31
CA ARG A 497 -2.78 -22.89 -36.84
C ARG A 497 -2.28 -21.52 -36.32
N VAL A 498 -3.13 -20.49 -36.44
CA VAL A 498 -2.79 -19.17 -35.90
C VAL A 498 -3.65 -18.93 -34.64
N ASN A 499 -3.00 -19.00 -33.48
CA ASN A 499 -3.69 -18.91 -32.18
C ASN A 499 -4.12 -17.49 -31.81
N GLN A 500 -3.47 -16.46 -32.38
CA GLN A 500 -3.80 -15.05 -32.15
C GLN A 500 -4.24 -14.43 -33.47
N ALA A 501 -5.45 -14.71 -33.89
CA ALA A 501 -6.01 -14.18 -35.12
C ALA A 501 -7.52 -13.99 -34.97
N VAL A 502 -8.03 -12.98 -35.65
CA VAL A 502 -9.43 -12.75 -35.89
C VAL A 502 -9.78 -13.41 -37.21
N TYR A 503 -10.76 -14.27 -37.18
CA TYR A 503 -11.31 -14.98 -38.33
C TYR A 503 -12.65 -14.32 -38.71
N VAL A 504 -12.89 -14.19 -40.00
CA VAL A 504 -14.10 -13.61 -40.56
C VAL A 504 -14.75 -14.60 -41.52
N ALA A 505 -16.00 -14.92 -41.25
CA ALA A 505 -16.82 -15.74 -42.15
C ALA A 505 -18.04 -14.94 -42.58
N VAL A 506 -18.41 -15.11 -43.84
CA VAL A 506 -19.61 -14.51 -44.43
C VAL A 506 -20.39 -15.63 -45.09
N ASP A 507 -21.68 -15.72 -44.83
CA ASP A 507 -22.58 -16.77 -45.32
C ASP A 507 -22.07 -18.21 -45.03
N GLY A 508 -21.44 -18.38 -43.87
CA GLY A 508 -20.91 -19.68 -43.46
C GLY A 508 -19.55 -20.07 -44.07
N GLU A 509 -18.99 -19.26 -44.96
CA GLU A 509 -17.68 -19.50 -45.57
C GLU A 509 -16.59 -18.63 -44.94
N LEU A 510 -15.40 -19.22 -44.69
CA LEU A 510 -14.24 -18.48 -44.20
C LEU A 510 -13.73 -17.52 -45.32
N CYS A 511 -13.77 -16.20 -45.08
CA CYS A 511 -13.38 -15.18 -46.04
C CYS A 511 -12.06 -14.47 -45.66
N GLY A 512 -11.77 -14.33 -44.34
CA GLY A 512 -10.61 -13.59 -43.91
C GLY A 512 -9.97 -14.09 -42.60
N LEU A 513 -8.66 -13.89 -42.52
CA LEU A 513 -7.87 -14.13 -41.30
C LEU A 513 -6.94 -12.93 -41.08
N PHE A 514 -7.05 -12.32 -39.90
CA PHE A 514 -6.22 -11.19 -39.45
C PHE A 514 -5.33 -11.66 -38.32
N ALA A 515 -4.06 -11.89 -38.60
CA ALA A 515 -3.07 -12.33 -37.62
C ALA A 515 -2.68 -11.17 -36.69
N LEU A 516 -2.85 -11.36 -35.40
CA LEU A 516 -2.56 -10.35 -34.37
C LEU A 516 -1.38 -10.77 -33.51
N THR A 517 -0.65 -9.81 -33.00
CA THR A 517 0.30 -10.00 -31.91
C THR A 517 -0.09 -9.11 -30.76
N TYR A 518 -0.28 -9.74 -29.61
CA TYR A 518 -0.48 -9.07 -28.33
C TYR A 518 0.85 -9.02 -27.60
N GLU A 519 1.43 -7.84 -27.40
CA GLU A 519 2.69 -7.68 -26.68
C GLU A 519 2.43 -7.66 -25.16
N LYS A 520 3.09 -8.56 -24.42
CA LYS A 520 3.00 -8.64 -22.97
C LYS A 520 3.98 -7.66 -22.35
N GLN A 521 3.49 -6.61 -21.70
CA GLN A 521 4.33 -5.71 -20.92
C GLN A 521 4.65 -6.30 -19.53
N ALA A 522 5.89 -6.12 -19.06
CA ALA A 522 6.35 -6.67 -17.78
C ALA A 522 5.53 -6.18 -16.58
N GLY A 523 5.20 -4.89 -16.54
CA GLY A 523 4.37 -4.32 -15.47
C GLY A 523 2.95 -4.90 -15.43
N VAL A 524 2.33 -5.11 -16.63
CA VAL A 524 1.00 -5.74 -16.71
C VAL A 524 1.05 -7.19 -16.23
N ALA A 525 2.07 -7.93 -16.64
CA ALA A 525 2.24 -9.32 -16.22
C ALA A 525 2.43 -9.44 -14.69
N SER A 526 3.23 -8.54 -14.10
CA SER A 526 3.43 -8.44 -12.66
C SER A 526 2.13 -8.10 -11.94
N GLY A 527 1.38 -7.10 -12.42
CA GLY A 527 0.07 -6.72 -11.87
C GLY A 527 -0.94 -7.86 -11.91
N MET A 528 -1.06 -8.57 -13.04
CA MET A 528 -1.96 -9.73 -13.18
C MET A 528 -1.59 -10.87 -12.24
N SER A 529 -0.29 -11.22 -12.18
CA SER A 529 0.21 -12.24 -11.27
C SER A 529 -0.12 -11.88 -9.81
N THR A 530 0.11 -10.63 -9.43
CA THR A 530 -0.14 -10.13 -8.07
C THR A 530 -1.63 -10.15 -7.72
N LEU A 531 -2.53 -9.71 -8.61
CA LEU A 531 -3.99 -9.77 -8.38
C LEU A 531 -4.49 -11.21 -8.25
N CYS A 532 -4.06 -12.10 -9.15
CA CYS A 532 -4.48 -13.50 -9.14
C CYS A 532 -3.85 -14.33 -8.01
N ALA A 533 -2.84 -13.82 -7.30
CA ALA A 533 -2.26 -14.50 -6.13
C ALA A 533 -3.22 -14.56 -4.94
N TYR A 534 -4.14 -13.58 -4.80
CA TYR A 534 -5.01 -13.45 -3.62
C TYR A 534 -6.44 -13.93 -3.89
N ARG A 535 -6.95 -14.92 -3.13
CA ARG A 535 -8.33 -15.43 -3.22
C ARG A 535 -9.41 -14.38 -2.91
N SER A 536 -9.08 -13.35 -2.15
CA SER A 536 -10.01 -12.30 -1.78
C SER A 536 -10.26 -11.27 -2.89
N ILE A 537 -9.39 -11.21 -3.88
CA ILE A 537 -9.52 -10.30 -5.02
C ILE A 537 -10.11 -11.12 -6.17
N LYS A 538 -11.27 -10.72 -6.69
CA LYS A 538 -11.88 -11.31 -7.87
C LYS A 538 -11.73 -10.33 -9.03
N SER A 539 -10.81 -10.62 -9.93
CA SER A 539 -10.64 -9.81 -11.15
C SER A 539 -11.82 -10.09 -12.09
N VAL A 540 -12.47 -9.03 -12.57
CA VAL A 540 -13.68 -9.12 -13.40
C VAL A 540 -13.39 -8.46 -14.74
N MET A 541 -13.50 -9.20 -15.84
CA MET A 541 -13.41 -8.64 -17.18
C MET A 541 -14.67 -7.82 -17.49
N THR A 542 -14.45 -6.54 -17.77
CA THR A 542 -15.56 -5.59 -18.04
C THR A 542 -15.61 -5.10 -19.49
N ASP A 543 -14.63 -5.48 -20.30
CA ASP A 543 -14.55 -5.07 -21.69
C ASP A 543 -15.26 -6.05 -22.62
N SER A 544 -15.80 -5.54 -23.74
CA SER A 544 -16.51 -6.31 -24.77
C SER A 544 -15.58 -7.00 -25.76
N ASP A 545 -14.26 -6.95 -25.57
CA ASP A 545 -13.31 -7.58 -26.49
C ASP A 545 -13.49 -9.11 -26.49
N PHE A 546 -13.98 -9.64 -27.60
CA PHE A 546 -14.24 -11.07 -27.77
C PHE A 546 -12.96 -11.93 -27.78
N MET A 547 -11.79 -11.32 -28.06
CA MET A 547 -10.50 -12.03 -28.01
C MET A 547 -10.03 -12.33 -26.58
N LEU A 548 -10.49 -11.56 -25.59
CA LEU A 548 -10.09 -11.72 -24.19
C LEU A 548 -10.85 -12.86 -23.49
N THR A 549 -10.71 -14.05 -24.01
CA THR A 549 -11.26 -15.27 -23.44
C THR A 549 -10.44 -15.76 -22.25
N GLU A 550 -11.03 -16.63 -21.41
CA GLU A 550 -10.35 -17.25 -20.27
C GLU A 550 -9.07 -18.00 -20.71
N SER A 551 -9.17 -18.78 -21.78
CA SER A 551 -8.05 -19.55 -22.35
C SER A 551 -6.91 -18.65 -22.86
N PHE A 552 -7.27 -17.53 -23.50
CA PHE A 552 -6.31 -16.57 -23.98
C PHE A 552 -5.54 -15.91 -22.82
N ILE A 553 -6.24 -15.41 -21.80
CA ILE A 553 -5.63 -14.78 -20.62
C ILE A 553 -4.71 -15.76 -19.88
N ARG A 554 -5.18 -16.99 -19.68
CA ARG A 554 -4.37 -18.05 -19.04
C ARG A 554 -3.08 -18.31 -19.81
N SER A 555 -3.17 -18.50 -21.12
CA SER A 555 -2.03 -18.77 -22.00
C SER A 555 -1.06 -17.60 -22.07
N LYS A 556 -1.60 -16.35 -22.12
CA LYS A 556 -0.77 -15.15 -22.34
C LYS A 556 -0.03 -14.70 -21.09
N PHE A 557 -0.68 -14.74 -19.93
CA PHE A 557 -0.13 -14.25 -18.67
C PHE A 557 0.36 -15.35 -17.72
N GLY A 558 0.00 -16.60 -17.97
CA GLY A 558 0.38 -17.72 -17.10
C GLY A 558 -0.30 -17.68 -15.72
N VAL A 559 -1.47 -17.04 -15.62
CA VAL A 559 -2.19 -16.84 -14.35
C VAL A 559 -3.32 -17.84 -14.16
N ASN A 560 -3.67 -18.08 -12.90
CA ASN A 560 -4.82 -18.92 -12.57
C ASN A 560 -6.14 -18.16 -12.75
N THR A 561 -6.81 -18.39 -13.86
CA THR A 561 -8.06 -17.74 -14.26
C THR A 561 -9.29 -18.17 -13.45
N ARG A 562 -9.21 -19.23 -12.64
CA ARG A 562 -10.31 -19.64 -11.72
C ARG A 562 -10.73 -18.53 -10.75
N ARG A 563 -9.85 -17.56 -10.50
CA ARG A 563 -10.10 -16.38 -9.63
C ARG A 563 -10.60 -15.17 -10.39
N MET A 564 -10.71 -15.27 -11.71
CA MET A 564 -11.27 -14.24 -12.58
C MET A 564 -12.74 -14.54 -12.85
N ALA A 565 -13.47 -13.50 -13.24
CA ALA A 565 -14.82 -13.61 -13.75
C ALA A 565 -14.87 -13.07 -15.18
N PHE A 566 -15.60 -13.79 -16.03
CA PHE A 566 -15.88 -13.41 -17.40
C PHE A 566 -17.42 -13.35 -17.57
N PRO A 567 -18.06 -12.29 -17.04
CA PRO A 567 -19.51 -12.19 -17.08
C PRO A 567 -20.02 -12.03 -18.51
N GLU A 568 -21.33 -12.25 -18.70
CA GLU A 568 -22.02 -12.01 -19.96
C GLU A 568 -21.97 -10.53 -20.34
N GLU A 569 -22.13 -10.21 -21.62
CA GLU A 569 -21.96 -8.86 -22.13
C GLU A 569 -22.93 -7.84 -21.50
N THR A 570 -24.16 -8.24 -21.22
CA THR A 570 -25.15 -7.38 -20.52
C THR A 570 -24.64 -6.95 -19.15
N VAL A 571 -24.07 -7.89 -18.38
CA VAL A 571 -23.48 -7.61 -17.08
C VAL A 571 -22.20 -6.78 -17.22
N ARG A 572 -21.38 -7.02 -18.26
CA ARG A 572 -20.18 -6.20 -18.53
C ARG A 572 -20.54 -4.74 -18.79
N GLN A 573 -21.64 -4.50 -19.56
CA GLN A 573 -22.14 -3.15 -19.80
C GLN A 573 -22.59 -2.47 -18.51
N GLU A 574 -23.39 -3.14 -17.70
CA GLU A 574 -23.80 -2.61 -16.38
C GLU A 574 -22.58 -2.27 -15.49
N LEU A 575 -21.55 -3.12 -15.51
CA LEU A 575 -20.33 -2.89 -14.71
C LEU A 575 -19.48 -1.73 -15.24
N ARG A 576 -19.48 -1.47 -16.55
CA ARG A 576 -18.78 -0.32 -17.14
C ARG A 576 -19.44 1.00 -16.81
N ASP A 577 -20.80 1.00 -16.75
CA ASP A 577 -21.60 2.19 -16.49
C ASP A 577 -21.63 2.57 -15.00
N LYS A 578 -21.09 1.69 -14.12
CA LYS A 578 -20.96 2.00 -12.68
C LYS A 578 -19.87 3.03 -12.44
N GLU A 579 -20.27 4.19 -11.98
CA GLU A 579 -19.41 5.28 -11.59
C GLU A 579 -19.16 5.31 -10.07
N LEU A 580 -18.25 6.17 -9.65
CA LEU A 580 -18.03 6.47 -8.24
C LEU A 580 -19.26 7.16 -7.66
N THR A 581 -19.69 6.71 -6.50
CA THR A 581 -20.80 7.29 -5.75
C THR A 581 -20.26 8.16 -4.61
N GLU A 582 -21.11 8.98 -4.01
CA GLU A 582 -20.75 9.76 -2.80
C GLU A 582 -20.31 8.87 -1.63
N HIS A 583 -20.77 7.62 -1.60
CA HIS A 583 -20.37 6.62 -0.60
C HIS A 583 -19.06 5.90 -0.93
N SER A 584 -18.44 6.23 -2.06
CA SER A 584 -17.15 5.65 -2.43
C SER A 584 -16.02 6.18 -1.53
N VAL A 585 -15.16 5.29 -1.08
CA VAL A 585 -14.03 5.64 -0.21
C VAL A 585 -12.74 5.56 -0.99
N VAL A 586 -12.06 6.69 -1.15
CA VAL A 586 -10.75 6.74 -1.81
C VAL A 586 -9.71 5.99 -0.98
N GLY A 587 -9.08 5.01 -1.60
CA GLY A 587 -8.11 4.13 -0.96
C GLY A 587 -6.66 4.47 -1.28
N ALA A 588 -6.40 4.88 -2.53
CA ALA A 588 -5.06 5.28 -2.98
C ALA A 588 -5.17 6.34 -4.07
N LEU A 589 -4.11 7.13 -4.19
CA LEU A 589 -3.86 8.05 -5.29
C LEU A 589 -2.70 7.54 -6.12
N THR A 590 -2.79 7.64 -7.44
CA THR A 590 -1.72 7.27 -8.37
C THR A 590 -1.58 8.30 -9.48
N THR A 591 -0.35 8.53 -9.93
CA THR A 591 -0.08 9.40 -11.08
C THR A 591 -0.19 8.66 -12.40
N LYS A 592 -0.18 7.31 -12.37
CA LYS A 592 -0.20 6.43 -13.55
C LYS A 592 -1.42 5.51 -13.51
N GLN A 593 -2.18 5.49 -14.58
CA GLN A 593 -3.31 4.56 -14.76
C GLN A 593 -2.86 3.19 -15.30
N ASN A 594 -1.79 2.61 -14.78
CA ASN A 594 -1.36 1.30 -15.21
C ASN A 594 -1.79 0.21 -14.22
N LEU A 595 -1.97 -1.00 -14.71
CA LEU A 595 -2.42 -2.14 -13.92
C LEU A 595 -1.46 -2.45 -12.76
N GLU A 596 -0.16 -2.26 -12.97
CA GLU A 596 0.86 -2.49 -11.95
C GLU A 596 0.62 -1.63 -10.70
N SER A 597 0.50 -0.30 -10.88
CA SER A 597 0.26 0.63 -9.77
C SER A 597 -1.01 0.29 -8.98
N MET A 598 -2.08 -0.05 -9.69
CA MET A 598 -3.37 -0.38 -9.08
C MET A 598 -3.32 -1.72 -8.34
N ALA A 599 -2.73 -2.74 -8.95
CA ALA A 599 -2.59 -4.06 -8.34
C ALA A 599 -1.77 -4.00 -7.06
N TYR A 600 -0.63 -3.31 -7.09
CA TYR A 600 0.21 -3.15 -5.91
C TYR A 600 -0.42 -2.27 -4.82
N ALA A 601 -1.24 -1.27 -5.17
CA ALA A 601 -2.01 -0.51 -4.19
C ALA A 601 -2.96 -1.41 -3.40
N VAL A 602 -3.76 -2.23 -4.10
CA VAL A 602 -4.75 -3.12 -3.49
C VAL A 602 -4.10 -4.23 -2.67
N THR A 603 -3.13 -4.93 -3.25
CA THR A 603 -2.45 -6.06 -2.57
C THR A 603 -1.53 -5.56 -1.45
N GLY A 604 -0.85 -4.43 -1.66
CA GLY A 604 -0.02 -3.78 -0.66
C GLY A 604 -0.83 -3.30 0.55
N ALA A 605 -1.98 -2.68 0.34
CA ALA A 605 -2.88 -2.28 1.42
C ALA A 605 -3.32 -3.49 2.25
N ARG A 606 -3.65 -4.63 1.60
CA ARG A 606 -4.01 -5.86 2.28
C ARG A 606 -2.87 -6.42 3.13
N CYS A 607 -1.67 -6.54 2.55
CA CYS A 607 -0.50 -7.02 3.27
C CYS A 607 -0.13 -6.12 4.43
N LEU A 608 -0.19 -4.80 4.23
CA LEU A 608 0.04 -3.82 5.29
C LEU A 608 -0.94 -3.98 6.44
N ARG A 609 -2.25 -4.07 6.13
CA ARG A 609 -3.29 -4.29 7.15
C ARG A 609 -3.01 -5.55 7.95
N THR A 610 -2.69 -6.66 7.29
CA THR A 610 -2.40 -7.94 7.94
C THR A 610 -1.13 -7.85 8.80
N ALA A 611 -0.05 -7.27 8.29
CA ALA A 611 1.20 -7.13 9.03
C ALA A 611 1.05 -6.25 10.28
N CYS A 612 0.36 -5.10 10.17
CA CYS A 612 0.12 -4.21 11.30
C CYS A 612 -0.79 -4.86 12.35
N ARG A 613 -1.88 -5.54 11.94
CA ARG A 613 -2.79 -6.22 12.88
C ARG A 613 -2.08 -7.37 13.61
N LEU A 614 -1.42 -8.24 12.86
CA LEU A 614 -0.70 -9.39 13.43
C LEU A 614 0.44 -8.92 14.33
N GLY A 615 1.21 -7.92 13.90
CA GLY A 615 2.30 -7.35 14.69
C GLY A 615 1.80 -6.72 15.99
N THR A 616 0.74 -5.89 15.94
CA THR A 616 0.17 -5.29 17.14
C THR A 616 -0.42 -6.34 18.07
N GLY A 617 -1.18 -7.32 17.53
CA GLY A 617 -1.71 -8.42 18.34
C GLY A 617 -0.62 -9.23 19.04
N MET A 618 0.46 -9.55 18.33
CA MET A 618 1.61 -10.26 18.91
C MET A 618 2.28 -9.45 20.02
N HIS A 619 2.48 -8.12 19.83
CA HIS A 619 3.13 -7.31 20.86
C HIS A 619 2.26 -7.07 22.08
N VAL A 620 0.94 -6.91 21.89
CA VAL A 620 -0.01 -6.89 23.01
C VAL A 620 0.04 -8.21 23.78
N PHE A 621 0.07 -9.35 23.08
CA PHE A 621 0.23 -10.65 23.70
C PHE A 621 1.56 -10.76 24.47
N ALA A 622 2.66 -10.35 23.85
CA ALA A 622 3.98 -10.31 24.50
C ALA A 622 3.95 -9.48 25.78
N GLY A 623 3.43 -8.26 25.72
CA GLY A 623 3.34 -7.39 26.90
C GLY A 623 2.44 -7.97 27.99
N VAL A 624 1.31 -8.60 27.66
CA VAL A 624 0.46 -9.30 28.64
C VAL A 624 1.22 -10.46 29.30
N VAL A 625 1.97 -11.26 28.52
CA VAL A 625 2.83 -12.32 29.07
C VAL A 625 3.86 -11.73 30.04
N GLY A 626 4.49 -10.61 29.66
CA GLY A 626 5.43 -9.90 30.53
C GLY A 626 4.79 -9.45 31.84
N ILE A 627 3.62 -8.79 31.77
CA ILE A 627 2.89 -8.33 32.97
C ILE A 627 2.52 -9.51 33.88
N VAL A 628 1.98 -10.61 33.31
CA VAL A 628 1.63 -11.81 34.09
C VAL A 628 2.86 -12.44 34.71
N MET A 629 3.96 -12.52 33.98
CA MET A 629 5.24 -13.03 34.53
C MET A 629 5.71 -12.17 35.70
N MET A 630 5.65 -10.83 35.58
CA MET A 630 5.99 -9.93 36.67
C MET A 630 5.07 -10.10 37.87
N ALA A 631 3.77 -10.28 37.65
CA ALA A 631 2.81 -10.54 38.74
C ALA A 631 3.16 -11.83 39.51
N VAL A 632 3.46 -12.91 38.79
CA VAL A 632 3.85 -14.19 39.41
C VAL A 632 5.16 -14.06 40.21
N LEU A 633 6.17 -13.44 39.63
CA LEU A 633 7.47 -13.24 40.31
C LEU A 633 7.33 -12.38 41.57
N THR A 634 6.52 -11.32 41.50
CA THR A 634 6.24 -10.44 42.63
C THR A 634 5.56 -11.19 43.78
N VAL A 635 4.53 -11.99 43.47
CA VAL A 635 3.80 -12.77 44.48
C VAL A 635 4.64 -13.90 45.11
N LEU A 636 5.48 -14.57 44.26
CA LEU A 636 6.36 -15.63 44.73
C LEU A 636 7.63 -15.10 45.44
N GLY A 637 7.86 -13.79 45.45
CA GLY A 637 9.06 -13.17 46.04
C GLY A 637 10.37 -13.52 45.31
N ARG A 638 10.31 -13.94 44.04
CA ARG A 638 11.49 -14.33 43.24
C ARG A 638 12.11 -13.12 42.55
N MET A 639 12.56 -12.13 43.35
CA MET A 639 13.17 -10.91 42.85
C MET A 639 14.58 -11.14 42.27
N ASP A 640 15.21 -12.24 42.63
CA ASP A 640 16.46 -12.74 42.09
C ASP A 640 16.44 -12.95 40.57
N LEU A 641 15.28 -13.19 39.99
CA LEU A 641 15.07 -13.35 38.54
C LEU A 641 14.86 -12.02 37.80
N LEU A 642 14.60 -10.93 38.50
CA LEU A 642 14.40 -9.60 37.90
C LEU A 642 15.77 -8.89 37.63
N THR A 643 16.67 -9.60 36.95
CA THR A 643 17.94 -9.03 36.59
C THR A 643 17.87 -8.18 35.32
N PRO A 644 18.72 -7.14 35.17
CA PRO A 644 18.79 -6.34 33.96
C PRO A 644 19.10 -7.18 32.70
N ALA A 645 19.86 -8.28 32.84
CA ALA A 645 20.19 -9.19 31.78
C ALA A 645 18.94 -9.98 31.31
N ASN A 646 18.15 -10.51 32.26
CA ASN A 646 16.91 -11.22 31.93
C ASN A 646 15.91 -10.29 31.24
N MET A 647 15.81 -9.03 31.67
CA MET A 647 14.95 -8.05 31.03
C MET A 647 15.42 -7.72 29.62
N PHE A 648 16.72 -7.52 29.42
CA PHE A 648 17.28 -7.29 28.09
C PHE A 648 17.09 -8.50 27.17
N LEU A 649 17.26 -9.72 27.70
CA LEU A 649 17.00 -10.96 26.95
C LEU A 649 15.53 -11.07 26.56
N TYR A 650 14.60 -10.72 27.43
CA TYR A 650 13.16 -10.66 27.13
C TYR A 650 12.88 -9.74 25.94
N GLU A 651 13.46 -8.55 25.90
CA GLU A 651 13.35 -7.60 24.78
C GLU A 651 13.87 -8.22 23.47
N LEU A 652 15.03 -8.90 23.51
CA LEU A 652 15.63 -9.54 22.34
C LEU A 652 14.80 -10.72 21.83
N VAL A 653 14.21 -11.52 22.72
CA VAL A 653 13.34 -12.64 22.33
C VAL A 653 12.14 -12.16 21.49
N TRP A 654 11.50 -11.05 21.90
CA TRP A 654 10.36 -10.50 21.16
C TRP A 654 10.75 -9.64 19.95
N LEU A 655 12.02 -9.21 19.88
CA LEU A 655 12.53 -8.44 18.73
C LEU A 655 12.49 -9.28 17.45
N ILE A 656 12.88 -10.56 17.51
CA ILE A 656 12.97 -11.44 16.34
C ILE A 656 11.60 -11.64 15.66
N PRO A 657 10.56 -12.18 16.33
CA PRO A 657 9.25 -12.38 15.69
C PRO A 657 8.62 -11.04 15.30
N GLY A 658 8.78 -9.98 16.08
CA GLY A 658 8.34 -8.64 15.73
C GLY A 658 8.95 -8.14 14.42
N TRP A 659 10.24 -8.35 14.23
CA TRP A 659 10.94 -7.97 13.01
C TRP A 659 10.49 -8.82 11.81
N LEU A 660 10.31 -10.13 11.97
CA LEU A 660 9.86 -11.04 10.91
C LEU A 660 8.46 -10.69 10.41
N ILE A 661 7.52 -10.36 11.30
CA ILE A 661 6.16 -9.96 10.91
C ILE A 661 6.18 -8.69 10.05
N THR A 662 7.05 -7.74 10.36
CA THR A 662 7.15 -6.51 9.57
C THR A 662 7.69 -6.75 8.16
N GLU A 663 8.47 -7.82 7.93
CA GLU A 663 8.97 -8.21 6.60
C GLU A 663 7.87 -8.78 5.68
N TRP A 664 6.70 -9.16 6.23
CA TRP A 664 5.59 -9.71 5.45
C TRP A 664 5.19 -8.83 4.25
N THR A 665 5.31 -7.53 4.40
CA THR A 665 5.02 -6.58 3.31
C THR A 665 6.01 -6.65 2.15
N ARG A 666 7.14 -7.37 2.27
CA ARG A 666 8.06 -7.63 1.15
C ARG A 666 7.53 -8.67 0.16
N SER A 667 6.58 -9.50 0.57
CA SER A 667 6.02 -10.56 -0.28
C SER A 667 5.09 -10.05 -1.39
N VAL A 668 4.79 -8.77 -1.41
CA VAL A 668 3.91 -8.12 -2.42
C VAL A 668 4.70 -7.64 -3.63
#